data_ae92d8b6be85cbe7f74c1a554a659b9b
#
_entry.id   ae92d8b6be85cbe7f74c1a554a659b9b
#
_cell.length_a   1.000
_cell.length_b   1.000
_cell.length_c   1.000
_cell.angle_alpha   90.00
_cell.angle_beta   90.00
_cell.angle_gamma   90.00
#
_symmetry.space_group_name_H-M   'P 1'
#
loop_
_entity.id
_entity.type
_entity.pdbx_description
1 polymer ?
#
loop_
_entity_poly.entity_id
_entity_poly.type
_entity_poly.pdbx_seq_one_letter_code
_entity_poly.pdbx_strand_id
1 'polypeptide(L)'
;MHRKTAKLVSEGKPLSWLGANFWSRSGGPLMWRSYDPALISEELAVLARHGLTMTRSFFYWPDFMPGPYEIDETMTSRFADFLDQHVAHGMTTVPTFIVGHMSGENWDPSWRAGRDLYADVWMVGRQAWFAEQMVSRYAGHPAVAGWLVSNEMPLYGGATTSHEVVASWARLIKNAVRAAGGHQPFSLGDGAWGIEVTGKDNGFRLADIAELTDFLGPHVYPIGDDPVRQRYVAALQCELAGTFGKPVIMEEFGVSSDFASDENASRYYRHVLHNTLLAGASGWIGWNNTDFALTGQDPYRHHAFELNFGLTDSRGNPKGTLREMRAFAGTIEAIDAGRCDRADTDTALIVSGYLDTQYPFSSPDSPAAVAKALQQSYISARLADLPPKLTRESTGIEPGAKLYLAPSVKQILAPTATAFERLAEKGACVYVSYSAGDVGWHRGPSYGRMNDLFGVRHQLDVGLADPIEEDLVELMFMRDFGGLPRGTTLAFRAGGNEHSRSYLPVVPTIAEVIATDGRGRPALLRRQVGRGSLILCTYPLEFMGAVTPRVNPDATVALYNALATHAGVRRPVTVDDPRIACDVLVHEDGTRFAVLVSHADEQLEVKPVLARGSGLATVGTRDVVDTVTMGPFGINVLLITGH
;
A
#
# COMPACT_ATOMS: atom_id res chain seq x y z
N MET A 1 -4.46 -0.04 -23.84
CA MET A 1 -5.17 -0.77 -22.78
C MET A 1 -4.95 -0.06 -21.47
N HIS A 2 -5.83 -0.23 -20.49
CA HIS A 2 -5.71 0.37 -19.17
C HIS A 2 -6.09 -0.68 -18.11
N ARG A 3 -5.53 -0.52 -16.91
CA ARG A 3 -5.82 -1.37 -15.74
C ARG A 3 -7.06 -0.80 -15.06
N LYS A 4 -8.17 -1.53 -15.10
CA LYS A 4 -9.37 -1.10 -14.37
C LYS A 4 -9.08 -0.97 -12.88
N THR A 5 -9.40 0.20 -12.33
CA THR A 5 -9.37 0.46 -10.90
C THR A 5 -10.79 0.28 -10.36
N ALA A 6 -10.96 -0.64 -9.41
CA ALA A 6 -12.25 -0.78 -8.75
C ALA A 6 -12.59 0.49 -7.96
N LYS A 7 -13.85 0.91 -8.01
CA LYS A 7 -14.31 2.16 -7.38
C LYS A 7 -15.62 1.94 -6.67
N LEU A 8 -15.82 2.66 -5.60
CA LEU A 8 -17.15 2.79 -5.02
C LEU A 8 -18.03 3.56 -6.00
N VAL A 9 -19.29 3.15 -6.08
CA VAL A 9 -20.29 3.76 -6.97
C VAL A 9 -21.53 4.09 -6.18
N SER A 10 -22.04 5.31 -6.32
CA SER A 10 -23.34 5.73 -5.80
C SER A 10 -24.16 6.32 -6.94
N GLU A 11 -25.40 5.86 -7.10
CA GLU A 11 -26.31 6.31 -8.16
C GLU A 11 -25.69 6.25 -9.58
N GLY A 12 -24.86 5.23 -9.81
CA GLY A 12 -24.16 5.01 -11.09
C GLY A 12 -22.96 5.91 -11.32
N LYS A 13 -22.54 6.72 -10.34
CA LYS A 13 -21.36 7.59 -10.43
C LYS A 13 -20.25 7.08 -9.53
N PRO A 14 -18.99 7.05 -10.01
CA PRO A 14 -17.85 6.75 -9.17
C PRO A 14 -17.71 7.77 -8.04
N LEU A 15 -17.41 7.28 -6.84
CA LEU A 15 -17.13 8.12 -5.67
C LEU A 15 -15.62 8.27 -5.50
N SER A 16 -15.19 9.49 -5.21
CA SER A 16 -13.83 9.79 -4.72
C SER A 16 -13.98 10.38 -3.32
N TRP A 17 -13.79 9.54 -2.30
CA TRP A 17 -13.89 10.00 -0.92
C TRP A 17 -12.63 10.78 -0.52
N LEU A 18 -12.81 12.03 -0.12
CA LEU A 18 -11.74 12.86 0.41
C LEU A 18 -12.19 13.44 1.75
N GLY A 19 -11.49 13.11 2.82
CA GLY A 19 -11.96 13.45 4.15
C GLY A 19 -10.93 13.31 5.25
N ALA A 20 -11.41 13.31 6.48
CA ALA A 20 -10.63 13.13 7.68
C ALA A 20 -11.33 12.21 8.69
N ASN A 21 -10.55 11.48 9.47
CA ASN A 21 -11.02 10.85 10.70
C ASN A 21 -11.41 11.96 11.67
N PHE A 22 -12.56 11.83 12.32
CA PHE A 22 -13.15 12.92 13.08
C PHE A 22 -13.28 12.60 14.56
N TRP A 23 -12.54 13.36 15.36
CA TRP A 23 -12.75 13.54 16.79
C TRP A 23 -12.69 15.04 17.12
N SER A 24 -13.64 15.54 17.90
CA SER A 24 -13.62 16.95 18.29
C SER A 24 -12.42 17.31 19.13
N ARG A 25 -11.82 18.48 18.90
CA ARG A 25 -10.66 18.99 19.63
C ARG A 25 -10.87 19.14 21.13
N SER A 26 -12.12 19.25 21.58
CA SER A 26 -12.46 19.41 23.01
C SER A 26 -12.60 18.09 23.75
N GLY A 27 -12.71 16.95 23.07
CA GLY A 27 -13.03 15.68 23.72
C GLY A 27 -12.24 14.49 23.18
N GLY A 28 -11.72 14.57 21.94
CA GLY A 28 -11.11 13.41 21.29
C GLY A 28 -12.05 12.21 21.32
N PRO A 29 -11.58 11.00 21.67
CA PRO A 29 -12.43 9.82 21.78
C PRO A 29 -13.60 9.95 22.77
N LEU A 30 -13.51 10.83 23.75
CA LEU A 30 -14.55 11.08 24.74
C LEU A 30 -15.46 12.27 24.39
N MET A 31 -15.42 12.78 23.16
CA MET A 31 -16.20 13.95 22.73
C MET A 31 -17.71 13.81 22.98
N TRP A 32 -18.21 12.58 22.94
CA TRP A 32 -19.63 12.33 23.14
C TRP A 32 -20.12 12.66 24.55
N ARG A 33 -19.23 12.64 25.57
CA ARG A 33 -19.56 13.00 26.95
C ARG A 33 -19.77 14.52 27.11
N SER A 34 -19.05 15.32 26.33
CA SER A 34 -19.07 16.77 26.34
C SER A 34 -19.37 17.34 24.96
N TYR A 35 -20.41 16.79 24.32
CA TYR A 35 -20.80 17.13 22.96
C TYR A 35 -21.19 18.61 22.83
N ASP A 36 -20.52 19.32 21.94
CA ASP A 36 -20.77 20.73 21.61
C ASP A 36 -21.12 20.87 20.14
N PRO A 37 -22.41 21.02 19.78
CA PRO A 37 -22.83 21.12 18.38
C PRO A 37 -22.28 22.34 17.65
N ALA A 38 -22.03 23.46 18.34
CA ALA A 38 -21.46 24.63 17.72
C ALA A 38 -20.01 24.43 17.33
N LEU A 39 -19.23 23.77 18.19
CA LEU A 39 -17.85 23.40 17.89
C LEU A 39 -17.77 22.36 16.75
N ILE A 40 -18.63 21.36 16.75
CA ILE A 40 -18.71 20.36 15.68
C ILE A 40 -18.99 21.06 14.33
N SER A 41 -19.98 21.95 14.30
CA SER A 41 -20.30 22.73 13.11
C SER A 41 -19.13 23.56 12.60
N GLU A 42 -18.36 24.20 13.50
CA GLU A 42 -17.17 24.97 13.15
C GLU A 42 -16.09 24.06 12.51
N GLU A 43 -15.81 22.92 13.13
CA GLU A 43 -14.82 21.96 12.67
C GLU A 43 -15.18 21.39 11.28
N LEU A 44 -16.44 20.98 11.06
CA LEU A 44 -16.94 20.54 9.76
C LEU A 44 -16.88 21.64 8.71
N ALA A 45 -17.25 22.87 9.07
CA ALA A 45 -17.17 24.01 8.16
C ALA A 45 -15.75 24.28 7.66
N VAL A 46 -14.73 24.08 8.50
CA VAL A 46 -13.32 24.23 8.10
C VAL A 46 -12.96 23.15 7.07
N LEU A 47 -13.31 21.90 7.29
CA LEU A 47 -13.04 20.80 6.36
C LEU A 47 -13.74 21.02 5.02
N ALA A 48 -15.04 21.33 5.04
CA ALA A 48 -15.85 21.57 3.84
C ALA A 48 -15.29 22.72 2.97
N ARG A 49 -14.89 23.84 3.57
CA ARG A 49 -14.25 24.98 2.87
C ARG A 49 -12.92 24.60 2.19
N HIS A 50 -12.27 23.52 2.63
CA HIS A 50 -11.06 23.00 2.02
C HIS A 50 -11.32 21.85 1.04
N GLY A 51 -12.59 21.63 0.65
CA GLY A 51 -12.94 20.64 -0.37
C GLY A 51 -13.02 19.19 0.15
N LEU A 52 -13.01 18.98 1.46
CA LEU A 52 -13.27 17.67 2.02
C LEU A 52 -14.79 17.42 2.03
N THR A 53 -15.18 16.23 1.62
CA THR A 53 -16.59 15.88 1.41
C THR A 53 -17.12 14.89 2.43
N MET A 54 -16.22 14.34 3.27
CA MET A 54 -16.62 13.31 4.22
C MET A 54 -15.74 13.27 5.47
N THR A 55 -16.22 12.51 6.46
CA THR A 55 -15.45 12.10 7.64
C THR A 55 -15.56 10.59 7.84
N ARG A 56 -14.66 10.03 8.63
CA ARG A 56 -14.86 8.75 9.32
C ARG A 56 -15.12 9.09 10.78
N SER A 57 -16.25 8.65 11.30
CA SER A 57 -16.69 8.89 12.68
C SER A 57 -16.75 7.61 13.48
N PHE A 58 -16.85 7.72 14.80
CA PHE A 58 -16.72 6.57 15.68
C PHE A 58 -17.80 6.59 16.76
N PHE A 59 -18.47 5.49 16.96
CA PHE A 59 -19.21 5.25 18.20
C PHE A 59 -18.21 4.85 19.27
N TYR A 60 -18.01 5.67 20.28
CA TYR A 60 -17.19 5.28 21.42
C TYR A 60 -17.91 4.16 22.18
N TRP A 61 -17.53 2.93 21.93
CA TRP A 61 -18.26 1.73 22.34
C TRP A 61 -18.64 1.71 23.82
N PRO A 62 -17.73 2.02 24.79
CA PRO A 62 -18.10 2.05 26.21
C PRO A 62 -19.22 3.03 26.56
N ASP A 63 -19.36 4.14 25.85
CA ASP A 63 -20.38 5.16 26.12
C ASP A 63 -21.70 4.87 25.41
N PHE A 64 -21.67 4.38 24.16
CA PHE A 64 -22.87 4.06 23.41
C PHE A 64 -23.55 2.77 23.87
N MET A 65 -22.77 1.85 24.46
CA MET A 65 -23.25 0.55 24.97
C MET A 65 -22.70 0.33 26.38
N PRO A 66 -23.20 1.05 27.39
CA PRO A 66 -22.68 0.98 28.76
C PRO A 66 -22.95 -0.37 29.44
N GLY A 67 -23.96 -1.10 28.99
CA GLY A 67 -24.27 -2.46 29.39
C GLY A 67 -24.47 -3.39 28.19
N PRO A 68 -24.36 -4.71 28.36
CA PRO A 68 -24.41 -5.67 27.24
C PRO A 68 -25.76 -5.73 26.52
N TYR A 69 -26.80 -5.13 27.07
CA TYR A 69 -28.17 -5.06 26.55
C TYR A 69 -28.75 -3.65 26.59
N GLU A 70 -27.88 -2.65 26.69
CA GLU A 70 -28.29 -1.26 26.89
C GLU A 70 -27.63 -0.36 25.85
N ILE A 71 -28.41 0.54 25.27
CA ILE A 71 -27.94 1.62 24.40
C ILE A 71 -28.21 2.94 25.12
N ASP A 72 -27.21 3.80 25.18
CA ASP A 72 -27.36 5.14 25.75
C ASP A 72 -28.07 6.06 24.75
N GLU A 73 -29.30 6.47 25.08
CA GLU A 73 -30.13 7.30 24.22
C GLU A 73 -29.60 8.76 24.13
N THR A 74 -28.83 9.23 25.13
CA THR A 74 -28.19 10.54 25.05
C THR A 74 -27.08 10.53 24.01
N MET A 75 -26.25 9.49 23.99
CA MET A 75 -25.16 9.36 23.01
C MET A 75 -25.72 9.19 21.60
N THR A 76 -26.78 8.40 21.45
CA THR A 76 -27.42 8.24 20.13
C THR A 76 -28.08 9.51 19.65
N SER A 77 -28.72 10.31 20.53
CA SER A 77 -29.27 11.63 20.16
C SER A 77 -28.18 12.61 19.71
N ARG A 78 -27.04 12.63 20.40
CA ARG A 78 -25.87 13.44 20.01
C ARG A 78 -25.31 13.01 18.65
N PHE A 79 -25.29 11.71 18.36
CA PHE A 79 -24.87 11.21 17.07
C PHE A 79 -25.87 11.57 15.95
N ALA A 80 -27.17 11.60 16.22
CA ALA A 80 -28.18 12.09 15.27
C ALA A 80 -27.92 13.55 14.90
N ASP A 81 -27.72 14.43 15.88
CA ASP A 81 -27.37 15.83 15.64
C ASP A 81 -26.04 15.96 14.86
N PHE A 82 -25.05 15.14 15.18
CA PHE A 82 -23.78 15.09 14.44
C PHE A 82 -23.98 14.76 12.94
N LEU A 83 -24.89 13.84 12.62
CA LEU A 83 -25.27 13.54 11.24
C LEU A 83 -25.98 14.73 10.57
N ASP A 84 -26.89 15.42 11.28
CA ASP A 84 -27.56 16.63 10.78
C ASP A 84 -26.54 17.74 10.48
N GLN A 85 -25.51 17.92 11.33
CA GLN A 85 -24.42 18.85 11.08
C GLN A 85 -23.65 18.50 9.79
N HIS A 86 -23.42 17.22 9.49
CA HIS A 86 -22.81 16.83 8.22
C HIS A 86 -23.65 17.25 7.02
N VAL A 87 -24.96 17.00 7.06
CA VAL A 87 -25.88 17.45 5.99
C VAL A 87 -25.83 18.96 5.82
N ALA A 88 -25.84 19.72 6.93
CA ALA A 88 -25.79 21.19 6.92
C ALA A 88 -24.52 21.72 6.23
N HIS A 89 -23.42 20.97 6.27
CA HIS A 89 -22.16 21.33 5.60
C HIS A 89 -21.94 20.62 4.25
N GLY A 90 -22.93 19.88 3.73
CA GLY A 90 -22.82 19.12 2.47
C GLY A 90 -21.82 17.98 2.55
N MET A 91 -21.61 17.44 3.74
CA MET A 91 -20.68 16.35 4.02
C MET A 91 -21.40 15.03 4.34
N THR A 92 -20.68 13.94 4.23
CA THR A 92 -21.11 12.61 4.67
C THR A 92 -20.15 12.04 5.69
N THR A 93 -20.49 10.92 6.31
CA THR A 93 -19.60 10.22 7.23
C THR A 93 -19.70 8.71 7.08
N VAL A 94 -18.62 8.00 7.44
CA VAL A 94 -18.57 6.54 7.57
C VAL A 94 -18.43 6.20 9.06
N PRO A 95 -19.53 5.85 9.75
CA PRO A 95 -19.49 5.47 11.15
C PRO A 95 -18.77 4.14 11.37
N THR A 96 -17.96 4.08 12.42
CA THR A 96 -17.25 2.91 12.92
C THR A 96 -17.92 2.42 14.21
N PHE A 97 -18.38 1.14 14.26
CA PHE A 97 -19.16 0.62 15.39
C PHE A 97 -18.33 0.43 16.66
N ILE A 98 -17.17 -0.21 16.54
CA ILE A 98 -16.30 -0.55 17.66
C ILE A 98 -15.01 0.22 17.49
N VAL A 99 -14.66 1.09 18.46
CA VAL A 99 -13.43 1.88 18.37
C VAL A 99 -12.20 0.98 18.24
N GLY A 100 -12.13 -0.13 18.95
CA GLY A 100 -11.03 -1.08 18.86
C GLY A 100 -9.73 -0.54 19.46
N HIS A 101 -8.63 -0.67 18.73
CA HIS A 101 -7.35 -0.06 19.08
C HIS A 101 -7.27 1.34 18.49
N MET A 102 -6.88 2.33 19.29
CA MET A 102 -6.70 3.71 18.82
C MET A 102 -5.73 4.45 19.73
N SER A 103 -4.77 5.16 19.13
CA SER A 103 -3.81 6.03 19.85
C SER A 103 -3.04 5.30 20.96
N GLY A 104 -2.75 4.01 20.79
CA GLY A 104 -1.99 3.19 21.75
C GLY A 104 -2.84 2.53 22.84
N GLU A 105 -4.17 2.70 22.84
CA GLU A 105 -5.08 2.10 23.81
C GLU A 105 -6.11 1.18 23.18
N ASN A 106 -6.58 0.19 23.96
CA ASN A 106 -7.71 -0.64 23.61
C ASN A 106 -8.96 -0.16 24.37
N TRP A 107 -9.99 0.23 23.66
CA TRP A 107 -11.18 0.91 24.21
C TRP A 107 -12.32 -0.08 24.44
N ASP A 108 -12.23 -0.82 25.55
CA ASP A 108 -13.19 -1.85 25.93
C ASP A 108 -14.30 -1.33 26.84
N PRO A 109 -15.55 -1.77 26.65
CA PRO A 109 -16.56 -1.63 27.68
C PRO A 109 -16.25 -2.58 28.86
N SER A 110 -16.48 -2.12 30.10
CA SER A 110 -16.16 -2.87 31.31
C SER A 110 -16.84 -4.24 31.36
N TRP A 111 -18.05 -4.36 30.79
CA TRP A 111 -18.82 -5.61 30.75
C TRP A 111 -18.24 -6.68 29.80
N ARG A 112 -17.28 -6.32 28.93
CA ARG A 112 -16.53 -7.33 28.14
C ARG A 112 -15.81 -8.32 29.05
N ALA A 113 -15.28 -7.88 30.19
CA ALA A 113 -14.67 -8.72 31.22
C ALA A 113 -13.63 -9.71 30.66
N GLY A 114 -12.80 -9.28 29.69
CA GLY A 114 -11.74 -10.09 29.10
C GLY A 114 -12.20 -11.19 28.13
N ARG A 115 -13.47 -11.24 27.75
CA ARG A 115 -13.98 -12.21 26.77
C ARG A 115 -13.31 -12.03 25.42
N ASP A 116 -13.12 -13.13 24.70
CA ASP A 116 -12.56 -13.11 23.34
C ASP A 116 -13.53 -12.40 22.38
N LEU A 117 -12.98 -11.51 21.55
CA LEU A 117 -13.80 -10.69 20.64
C LEU A 117 -14.32 -11.46 19.43
N TYR A 118 -13.65 -12.52 19.04
CA TYR A 118 -13.92 -13.24 17.78
C TYR A 118 -14.52 -14.62 18.00
N ALA A 119 -14.07 -15.34 19.04
CA ALA A 119 -14.44 -16.74 19.28
C ALA A 119 -15.52 -16.92 20.35
N ASP A 120 -15.71 -15.96 21.28
CA ASP A 120 -16.78 -16.03 22.27
C ASP A 120 -18.12 -15.68 21.63
N VAL A 121 -18.99 -16.69 21.45
CA VAL A 121 -20.28 -16.56 20.76
C VAL A 121 -21.16 -15.48 21.36
N TRP A 122 -21.19 -15.37 22.71
CA TRP A 122 -21.97 -14.34 23.38
C TRP A 122 -21.41 -12.94 23.06
N MET A 123 -20.07 -12.78 23.08
CA MET A 123 -19.41 -11.52 22.78
C MET A 123 -19.64 -11.09 21.33
N VAL A 124 -19.52 -12.01 20.37
CA VAL A 124 -19.84 -11.75 18.96
C VAL A 124 -21.30 -11.36 18.80
N GLY A 125 -22.21 -12.04 19.49
CA GLY A 125 -23.62 -11.69 19.52
C GLY A 125 -23.91 -10.29 20.08
N ARG A 126 -23.12 -9.81 21.06
CA ARG A 126 -23.26 -8.43 21.59
C ARG A 126 -22.74 -7.39 20.60
N GLN A 127 -21.64 -7.66 19.91
CA GLN A 127 -21.14 -6.80 18.83
C GLN A 127 -22.15 -6.71 17.67
N ALA A 128 -22.68 -7.84 17.23
CA ALA A 128 -23.70 -7.88 16.19
C ALA A 128 -24.96 -7.10 16.58
N TRP A 129 -25.45 -7.29 17.80
CA TRP A 129 -26.59 -6.54 18.32
C TRP A 129 -26.34 -5.02 18.38
N PHE A 130 -25.13 -4.59 18.80
CA PHE A 130 -24.75 -3.18 18.79
C PHE A 130 -24.80 -2.60 17.36
N ALA A 131 -24.21 -3.32 16.40
CA ALA A 131 -24.25 -2.91 14.99
C ALA A 131 -25.71 -2.80 14.49
N GLU A 132 -26.57 -3.78 14.79
CA GLU A 132 -28.00 -3.74 14.45
C GLU A 132 -28.69 -2.51 15.02
N GLN A 133 -28.43 -2.16 16.32
CA GLN A 133 -29.02 -1.01 16.96
C GLN A 133 -28.61 0.30 16.29
N MET A 134 -27.34 0.47 15.94
CA MET A 134 -26.85 1.68 15.27
C MET A 134 -27.34 1.79 13.84
N VAL A 135 -27.29 0.70 13.08
CA VAL A 135 -27.76 0.67 11.69
C VAL A 135 -29.25 0.93 11.59
N SER A 136 -30.08 0.31 12.45
CA SER A 136 -31.54 0.52 12.46
C SER A 136 -31.92 1.98 12.72
N ARG A 137 -31.11 2.72 13.47
CA ARG A 137 -31.34 4.14 13.75
C ARG A 137 -30.90 5.04 12.59
N TYR A 138 -29.78 4.73 11.91
CA TYR A 138 -29.11 5.71 11.07
C TYR A 138 -28.93 5.31 9.59
N ALA A 139 -29.24 4.08 9.18
CA ALA A 139 -29.05 3.64 7.80
C ALA A 139 -29.85 4.47 6.77
N GLY A 140 -30.99 5.03 7.18
CA GLY A 140 -31.79 5.93 6.34
C GLY A 140 -31.31 7.39 6.31
N HIS A 141 -30.29 7.76 7.10
CA HIS A 141 -29.84 9.14 7.19
C HIS A 141 -28.93 9.50 6.01
N PRO A 142 -29.14 10.63 5.30
CA PRO A 142 -28.40 10.97 4.07
C PRO A 142 -26.91 11.21 4.30
N ALA A 143 -26.48 11.54 5.52
CA ALA A 143 -25.06 11.70 5.86
C ALA A 143 -24.31 10.36 5.95
N VAL A 144 -24.98 9.21 6.05
CA VAL A 144 -24.30 7.92 6.23
C VAL A 144 -23.88 7.36 4.87
N ALA A 145 -22.57 7.40 4.57
CA ALA A 145 -21.99 6.98 3.31
C ALA A 145 -21.48 5.53 3.30
N GLY A 146 -21.25 4.94 4.45
CA GLY A 146 -20.70 3.59 4.61
C GLY A 146 -20.71 3.14 6.05
N TRP A 147 -20.19 1.94 6.32
CA TRP A 147 -20.07 1.36 7.65
C TRP A 147 -18.73 0.69 7.83
N LEU A 148 -18.07 0.94 8.96
CA LEU A 148 -16.88 0.21 9.40
C LEU A 148 -17.17 -0.56 10.68
N VAL A 149 -16.65 -1.79 10.78
CA VAL A 149 -16.86 -2.62 11.95
C VAL A 149 -16.10 -2.05 13.15
N SER A 150 -14.83 -1.74 12.95
CA SER A 150 -13.95 -1.36 14.06
C SER A 150 -12.76 -0.52 13.62
N ASN A 151 -11.78 -0.37 14.51
CA ASN A 151 -10.49 0.25 14.23
C ASN A 151 -9.36 -0.67 14.65
N GLU A 152 -8.45 -0.95 13.69
CA GLU A 152 -7.17 -1.63 13.90
C GLU A 152 -7.24 -2.91 14.75
N MET A 153 -8.22 -3.73 14.51
CA MET A 153 -8.46 -4.99 15.23
C MET A 153 -7.27 -5.96 15.27
N PRO A 154 -6.37 -6.02 14.26
CA PRO A 154 -5.14 -6.80 14.38
C PRO A 154 -4.28 -6.44 15.59
N LEU A 155 -4.34 -5.20 16.05
CA LEU A 155 -3.67 -4.74 17.28
C LEU A 155 -4.54 -4.94 18.54
N TYR A 156 -5.85 -4.92 18.39
CA TYR A 156 -6.80 -4.94 19.49
C TYR A 156 -7.05 -6.34 20.04
N GLY A 157 -7.36 -7.29 19.20
CA GLY A 157 -7.83 -8.61 19.64
C GLY A 157 -6.73 -9.60 20.03
N GLY A 158 -5.46 -9.25 19.82
CA GLY A 158 -4.33 -10.14 20.03
C GLY A 158 -4.03 -11.05 18.83
N ALA A 159 -2.77 -11.39 18.66
CA ALA A 159 -2.19 -12.02 17.46
C ALA A 159 -2.41 -13.56 17.39
N THR A 160 -3.39 -14.14 18.06
CA THR A 160 -3.54 -15.59 18.18
C THR A 160 -4.81 -16.17 17.55
N THR A 161 -5.65 -15.34 16.95
CA THR A 161 -6.91 -15.78 16.36
C THR A 161 -6.68 -16.30 14.95
N SER A 162 -7.26 -17.47 14.60
CA SER A 162 -7.14 -18.00 13.24
C SER A 162 -7.96 -17.19 12.24
N HIS A 163 -7.52 -17.20 10.99
CA HIS A 163 -8.21 -16.47 9.91
C HIS A 163 -9.64 -16.95 9.68
N GLU A 164 -9.97 -18.25 9.91
CA GLU A 164 -11.33 -18.76 9.80
C GLU A 164 -12.25 -18.17 10.88
N VAL A 165 -11.72 -17.95 12.10
CA VAL A 165 -12.47 -17.32 13.19
C VAL A 165 -12.72 -15.85 12.87
N VAL A 166 -11.69 -15.11 12.43
CA VAL A 166 -11.86 -13.71 11.99
C VAL A 166 -12.87 -13.59 10.85
N ALA A 167 -12.76 -14.43 9.82
CA ALA A 167 -13.69 -14.42 8.69
C ALA A 167 -15.12 -14.74 9.12
N SER A 168 -15.30 -15.68 10.07
CA SER A 168 -16.61 -16.02 10.61
C SER A 168 -17.21 -14.87 11.41
N TRP A 169 -16.41 -14.24 12.29
CA TRP A 169 -16.78 -13.04 13.02
C TRP A 169 -17.21 -11.90 12.08
N ALA A 170 -16.37 -11.56 11.11
CA ALA A 170 -16.65 -10.50 10.14
C ALA A 170 -17.95 -10.76 9.35
N ARG A 171 -18.20 -12.02 8.95
CA ARG A 171 -19.43 -12.43 8.26
C ARG A 171 -20.66 -12.26 9.14
N LEU A 172 -20.59 -12.62 10.43
CA LEU A 172 -21.69 -12.46 11.36
C LEU A 172 -22.05 -10.98 11.58
N ILE A 173 -21.05 -10.11 11.77
CA ILE A 173 -21.28 -8.67 11.90
C ILE A 173 -21.87 -8.09 10.60
N LYS A 174 -21.31 -8.45 9.43
CA LYS A 174 -21.85 -8.02 8.14
C LYS A 174 -23.33 -8.41 7.99
N ASN A 175 -23.67 -9.63 8.32
CA ASN A 175 -25.06 -10.10 8.23
C ASN A 175 -25.99 -9.31 9.15
N ALA A 176 -25.56 -8.98 10.36
CA ALA A 176 -26.30 -8.13 11.29
C ALA A 176 -26.53 -6.72 10.69
N VAL A 177 -25.48 -6.09 10.14
CA VAL A 177 -25.59 -4.80 9.45
C VAL A 177 -26.60 -4.85 8.29
N ARG A 178 -26.51 -5.88 7.44
CA ARG A 178 -27.40 -6.03 6.27
C ARG A 178 -28.86 -6.32 6.70
N ALA A 179 -29.07 -7.15 7.71
CA ALA A 179 -30.39 -7.44 8.24
C ALA A 179 -31.08 -6.21 8.86
N ALA A 180 -30.30 -5.30 9.44
CA ALA A 180 -30.79 -4.03 10.00
C ALA A 180 -31.03 -2.93 8.94
N GLY A 181 -30.83 -3.22 7.64
CA GLY A 181 -31.05 -2.26 6.54
C GLY A 181 -29.83 -1.46 6.12
N GLY A 182 -28.64 -1.77 6.62
CA GLY A 182 -27.39 -1.11 6.23
C GLY A 182 -26.88 -1.59 4.88
N HIS A 183 -27.34 -0.96 3.80
CA HIS A 183 -26.96 -1.32 2.42
C HIS A 183 -25.79 -0.52 1.86
N GLN A 184 -25.34 0.51 2.57
CA GLN A 184 -24.17 1.30 2.22
C GLN A 184 -22.89 0.43 2.15
N PRO A 185 -21.82 0.89 1.48
CA PRO A 185 -20.52 0.21 1.47
C PRO A 185 -20.04 -0.16 2.88
N PHE A 186 -19.47 -1.34 3.01
CA PHE A 186 -19.08 -1.94 4.29
C PHE A 186 -17.63 -2.41 4.24
N SER A 187 -16.84 -2.12 5.28
CA SER A 187 -15.50 -2.67 5.50
C SER A 187 -15.23 -2.93 6.98
N LEU A 188 -14.03 -3.45 7.31
CA LEU A 188 -13.72 -3.84 8.68
C LEU A 188 -13.01 -2.76 9.49
N GLY A 189 -12.26 -1.85 8.86
CA GLY A 189 -11.41 -0.89 9.56
C GLY A 189 -10.16 -1.55 10.17
N ASP A 190 -9.70 -2.64 9.57
CA ASP A 190 -8.57 -3.46 10.04
C ASP A 190 -7.20 -2.93 9.60
N GLY A 191 -7.17 -1.83 8.84
CA GLY A 191 -5.95 -1.24 8.29
C GLY A 191 -5.36 -2.00 7.10
N ALA A 192 -6.04 -3.04 6.61
CA ALA A 192 -5.54 -3.95 5.57
C ALA A 192 -4.16 -4.56 5.91
N TRP A 193 -3.96 -4.89 7.18
CA TRP A 193 -2.69 -5.39 7.71
C TRP A 193 -2.60 -6.92 7.66
N GLY A 194 -2.68 -7.48 6.47
CA GLY A 194 -2.39 -8.88 6.22
C GLY A 194 -0.91 -9.23 6.37
N ILE A 195 -0.60 -10.51 6.22
CA ILE A 195 0.77 -11.05 6.31
C ILE A 195 1.72 -10.39 5.30
N GLU A 196 1.24 -9.99 4.13
CA GLU A 196 1.99 -9.31 3.08
C GLU A 196 2.44 -7.89 3.45
N VAL A 197 1.82 -7.29 4.46
CA VAL A 197 2.17 -5.97 4.98
C VAL A 197 2.98 -6.09 6.27
N THR A 198 2.51 -6.91 7.20
CA THR A 198 3.11 -7.03 8.53
C THR A 198 4.24 -8.05 8.60
N GLY A 199 4.30 -8.98 7.66
CA GLY A 199 5.19 -10.13 7.70
C GLY A 199 4.84 -11.15 8.79
N LYS A 200 3.65 -11.03 9.42
CA LYS A 200 3.16 -11.92 10.48
C LYS A 200 1.72 -12.30 10.23
N ASP A 201 1.38 -13.56 10.47
CA ASP A 201 -0.02 -13.98 10.48
C ASP A 201 -0.68 -13.50 11.78
N ASN A 202 -1.63 -12.60 11.65
CA ASN A 202 -2.42 -12.02 12.74
C ASN A 202 -3.91 -12.41 12.65
N GLY A 203 -4.24 -13.36 11.80
CA GLY A 203 -5.61 -13.80 11.55
C GLY A 203 -6.41 -12.95 10.55
N PHE A 204 -5.96 -11.75 10.21
CA PHE A 204 -6.62 -10.88 9.23
C PHE A 204 -6.00 -11.08 7.85
N ARG A 205 -6.46 -12.10 7.13
CA ARG A 205 -5.99 -12.42 5.78
C ARG A 205 -6.76 -11.60 4.75
N LEU A 206 -6.06 -10.78 3.96
CA LEU A 206 -6.69 -9.86 3.00
C LEU A 206 -7.61 -10.58 1.99
N ALA A 207 -7.27 -11.79 1.57
CA ALA A 207 -8.12 -12.59 0.67
C ALA A 207 -9.51 -12.85 1.27
N ASP A 208 -9.59 -13.25 2.55
CA ASP A 208 -10.84 -13.54 3.24
C ASP A 208 -11.64 -12.26 3.52
N ILE A 209 -10.94 -11.18 3.90
CA ILE A 209 -11.55 -9.87 4.15
C ILE A 209 -12.13 -9.30 2.85
N ALA A 210 -11.42 -9.39 1.75
CA ALA A 210 -11.87 -8.89 0.46
C ALA A 210 -13.18 -9.54 -0.01
N GLU A 211 -13.41 -10.83 0.31
CA GLU A 211 -14.68 -11.50 0.01
C GLU A 211 -15.85 -10.95 0.84
N LEU A 212 -15.55 -10.45 2.03
CA LEU A 212 -16.56 -10.01 2.99
C LEU A 212 -16.85 -8.51 2.94
N THR A 213 -15.98 -7.71 2.35
CA THR A 213 -16.06 -6.26 2.33
C THR A 213 -16.37 -5.71 0.94
N ASP A 214 -16.83 -4.47 0.88
CA ASP A 214 -17.11 -3.77 -0.36
C ASP A 214 -15.91 -2.92 -0.79
N PHE A 215 -15.01 -2.60 0.13
CA PHE A 215 -13.73 -1.93 -0.10
C PHE A 215 -12.69 -2.38 0.93
N LEU A 216 -11.43 -2.11 0.67
CA LEU A 216 -10.31 -2.37 1.58
C LEU A 216 -9.68 -1.05 2.02
N GLY A 217 -9.34 -0.93 3.30
CA GLY A 217 -8.94 0.31 3.94
C GLY A 217 -7.52 0.27 4.54
N PRO A 218 -6.45 0.52 3.75
CA PRO A 218 -5.10 0.62 4.31
C PRO A 218 -4.94 1.77 5.31
N HIS A 219 -4.24 1.48 6.44
CA HIS A 219 -3.72 2.47 7.38
C HIS A 219 -2.21 2.54 7.24
N VAL A 220 -1.66 3.70 6.89
CA VAL A 220 -0.23 3.82 6.61
C VAL A 220 0.35 5.10 7.19
N TYR A 221 1.31 4.95 8.10
CA TYR A 221 2.02 6.04 8.74
C TYR A 221 3.53 5.99 8.47
N PRO A 222 4.23 7.13 8.36
CA PRO A 222 5.69 7.18 8.20
C PRO A 222 6.38 7.00 9.56
N ILE A 223 6.27 5.80 10.14
CA ILE A 223 6.81 5.51 11.49
C ILE A 223 8.34 5.36 11.48
N GLY A 224 8.91 4.88 10.36
CA GLY A 224 10.34 4.67 10.24
C GLY A 224 11.10 5.93 9.83
N ASP A 225 12.41 5.98 10.15
CA ASP A 225 13.31 7.07 9.83
C ASP A 225 14.07 6.88 8.49
N ASP A 226 13.71 5.86 7.70
CA ASP A 226 14.30 5.56 6.40
C ASP A 226 13.46 6.15 5.26
N PRO A 227 13.85 7.33 4.71
CA PRO A 227 13.05 8.01 3.71
C PRO A 227 12.93 7.22 2.40
N VAL A 228 13.89 6.36 2.08
CA VAL A 228 13.84 5.52 0.88
C VAL A 228 12.69 4.52 0.99
N ARG A 229 12.52 3.89 2.17
CA ARG A 229 11.43 2.91 2.43
C ARG A 229 10.09 3.59 2.63
N GLN A 230 10.06 4.81 3.18
CA GLN A 230 8.80 5.53 3.39
C GLN A 230 8.18 6.06 2.09
N ARG A 231 8.99 6.26 1.04
CA ARG A 231 8.57 6.95 -0.19
C ARG A 231 7.38 6.31 -0.90
N TYR A 232 7.30 4.97 -0.91
CA TYR A 232 6.30 4.22 -1.67
C TYR A 232 5.52 3.18 -0.84
N VAL A 233 5.65 3.16 0.48
CA VAL A 233 4.98 2.17 1.34
C VAL A 233 3.46 2.21 1.17
N ALA A 234 2.87 3.40 1.23
CA ALA A 234 1.42 3.57 1.07
C ALA A 234 0.95 3.13 -0.34
N ALA A 235 1.72 3.47 -1.38
CA ALA A 235 1.41 3.04 -2.74
C ALA A 235 1.47 1.51 -2.88
N LEU A 236 2.47 0.84 -2.30
CA LEU A 236 2.57 -0.61 -2.30
C LEU A 236 1.38 -1.26 -1.58
N GLN A 237 0.96 -0.75 -0.43
CA GLN A 237 -0.19 -1.30 0.29
C GLN A 237 -1.49 -1.13 -0.50
N CYS A 238 -1.68 -0.01 -1.18
CA CYS A 238 -2.80 0.17 -2.11
C CYS A 238 -2.76 -0.83 -3.28
N GLU A 239 -1.58 -1.06 -3.87
CA GLU A 239 -1.42 -2.05 -4.95
C GLU A 239 -1.73 -3.47 -4.45
N LEU A 240 -1.24 -3.85 -3.26
CA LEU A 240 -1.52 -5.17 -2.66
C LEU A 240 -3.02 -5.37 -2.41
N ALA A 241 -3.68 -4.40 -1.79
CA ALA A 241 -5.12 -4.41 -1.58
C ALA A 241 -5.89 -4.45 -2.92
N GLY A 242 -5.46 -3.66 -3.90
CA GLY A 242 -6.07 -3.60 -5.24
C GLY A 242 -6.02 -4.91 -6.03
N THR A 243 -5.11 -5.86 -5.68
CA THR A 243 -5.04 -7.17 -6.34
C THR A 243 -6.29 -8.03 -6.15
N PHE A 244 -7.11 -7.72 -5.15
CA PHE A 244 -8.38 -8.43 -4.90
C PHE A 244 -9.57 -7.85 -5.67
N GLY A 245 -9.35 -6.85 -6.54
CA GLY A 245 -10.40 -6.26 -7.37
C GLY A 245 -11.45 -5.45 -6.59
N LYS A 246 -11.10 -5.01 -5.38
CA LYS A 246 -11.94 -4.13 -4.56
C LYS A 246 -11.48 -2.69 -4.65
N PRO A 247 -12.38 -1.71 -4.45
CA PRO A 247 -11.99 -0.33 -4.20
C PRO A 247 -11.02 -0.23 -3.02
N VAL A 248 -10.03 0.63 -3.15
CA VAL A 248 -9.07 0.90 -2.09
C VAL A 248 -9.27 2.31 -1.57
N ILE A 249 -9.55 2.41 -0.30
CA ILE A 249 -9.73 3.68 0.42
C ILE A 249 -8.61 3.79 1.44
N MET A 250 -7.74 4.77 1.32
CA MET A 250 -6.79 5.09 2.39
C MET A 250 -7.58 5.57 3.60
N GLU A 251 -7.93 4.65 4.52
CA GLU A 251 -8.76 4.97 5.69
C GLU A 251 -8.01 5.79 6.72
N GLU A 252 -6.67 5.60 6.78
CA GLU A 252 -5.81 6.41 7.64
C GLU A 252 -4.44 6.64 7.00
N PHE A 253 -3.98 7.87 7.09
CA PHE A 253 -2.61 8.31 6.85
C PHE A 253 -2.42 9.66 7.55
N GLY A 254 -1.21 9.92 8.02
CA GLY A 254 -0.95 11.17 8.73
C GLY A 254 0.47 11.25 9.23
N VAL A 255 0.83 12.39 9.77
CA VAL A 255 2.11 12.62 10.47
C VAL A 255 1.90 13.64 11.55
N SER A 256 2.38 13.34 12.78
CA SER A 256 2.33 14.26 13.88
C SER A 256 3.29 15.46 13.68
N SER A 257 2.87 16.63 14.11
CA SER A 257 3.74 17.80 14.15
C SER A 257 4.92 17.65 15.14
N ASP A 258 4.88 16.63 16.00
CA ASP A 258 6.02 16.28 16.86
C ASP A 258 7.11 15.51 16.10
N PHE A 259 6.76 14.87 14.98
CA PHE A 259 7.70 14.10 14.15
C PHE A 259 8.22 14.86 12.94
N ALA A 260 7.47 15.85 12.46
CA ALA A 260 7.83 16.62 11.28
C ALA A 260 7.40 18.09 11.40
N SER A 261 8.19 19.00 10.81
CA SER A 261 7.75 20.39 10.61
C SER A 261 6.50 20.46 9.71
N ASP A 262 5.74 21.56 9.81
CA ASP A 262 4.54 21.78 8.97
C ASP A 262 4.87 21.66 7.47
N GLU A 263 6.05 22.13 7.05
CA GLU A 263 6.52 22.01 5.68
C GLU A 263 6.76 20.55 5.27
N ASN A 264 7.45 19.76 6.10
CA ASN A 264 7.71 18.35 5.81
C ASN A 264 6.44 17.50 5.91
N ALA A 265 5.54 17.82 6.84
CA ALA A 265 4.21 17.21 6.90
C ALA A 265 3.40 17.49 5.63
N SER A 266 3.45 18.72 5.11
CA SER A 266 2.83 19.09 3.83
C SER A 266 3.40 18.28 2.66
N ARG A 267 4.73 18.13 2.58
CA ARG A 267 5.41 17.32 1.56
C ARG A 267 4.98 15.86 1.63
N TYR A 268 4.90 15.30 2.85
CA TYR A 268 4.42 13.94 3.06
C TYR A 268 2.99 13.76 2.53
N TYR A 269 2.05 14.67 2.89
CA TYR A 269 0.67 14.61 2.40
C TYR A 269 0.61 14.69 0.88
N ARG A 270 1.34 15.63 0.27
CA ARG A 270 1.43 15.75 -1.19
C ARG A 270 1.86 14.45 -1.84
N HIS A 271 2.90 13.80 -1.32
CA HIS A 271 3.41 12.55 -1.88
C HIS A 271 2.46 11.38 -1.66
N VAL A 272 1.93 11.20 -0.44
CA VAL A 272 1.06 10.05 -0.16
C VAL A 272 -0.21 10.10 -1.00
N LEU A 273 -0.84 11.28 -1.12
CA LEU A 273 -2.04 11.47 -1.92
C LEU A 273 -1.83 11.12 -3.40
N HIS A 274 -0.77 11.64 -4.02
CA HIS A 274 -0.53 11.41 -5.45
C HIS A 274 0.06 10.02 -5.74
N ASN A 275 0.98 9.52 -4.93
CA ASN A 275 1.52 8.17 -5.12
C ASN A 275 0.45 7.09 -4.94
N THR A 276 -0.49 7.26 -4.01
CA THR A 276 -1.59 6.31 -3.82
C THR A 276 -2.67 6.45 -4.89
N LEU A 277 -2.95 7.65 -5.40
CA LEU A 277 -3.76 7.84 -6.61
C LEU A 277 -3.19 7.02 -7.78
N LEU A 278 -1.88 7.13 -8.01
CA LEU A 278 -1.17 6.36 -9.05
C LEU A 278 -1.10 4.86 -8.75
N ALA A 279 -1.28 4.45 -7.50
CA ALA A 279 -1.40 3.05 -7.09
C ALA A 279 -2.84 2.51 -7.10
N GLY A 280 -3.82 3.34 -7.49
CA GLY A 280 -5.22 2.93 -7.66
C GLY A 280 -6.11 3.14 -6.44
N ALA A 281 -5.69 3.91 -5.44
CA ALA A 281 -6.61 4.36 -4.40
C ALA A 281 -7.71 5.26 -5.00
N SER A 282 -8.91 5.16 -4.47
CA SER A 282 -10.09 5.92 -4.89
C SER A 282 -10.73 6.72 -3.75
N GLY A 283 -10.13 6.73 -2.57
CA GLY A 283 -10.52 7.57 -1.44
C GLY A 283 -9.38 7.76 -0.45
N TRP A 284 -9.43 8.87 0.29
CA TRP A 284 -8.38 9.31 1.20
C TRP A 284 -8.98 9.98 2.43
N ILE A 285 -8.73 9.42 3.61
CA ILE A 285 -9.25 9.88 4.90
C ILE A 285 -8.06 10.10 5.84
N GLY A 286 -7.61 11.34 5.98
CA GLY A 286 -6.43 11.68 6.79
C GLY A 286 -6.67 11.49 8.29
N TRP A 287 -5.68 11.06 9.02
CA TRP A 287 -5.67 11.06 10.48
C TRP A 287 -4.99 12.32 10.98
N ASN A 288 -5.69 13.20 11.68
CA ASN A 288 -7.13 13.34 11.86
C ASN A 288 -7.56 14.81 11.57
N ASN A 289 -8.82 15.17 11.86
CA ASN A 289 -9.34 16.51 11.52
C ASN A 289 -8.66 17.67 12.28
N THR A 290 -8.25 17.48 13.53
CA THR A 290 -7.73 18.57 14.38
C THR A 290 -6.74 18.10 15.44
N ASP A 291 -5.83 18.96 15.86
CA ASP A 291 -5.02 18.72 17.04
C ASP A 291 -5.90 18.80 18.32
N PHE A 292 -5.54 18.06 19.35
CA PHE A 292 -6.27 18.00 20.60
C PHE A 292 -5.59 18.81 21.72
N ALA A 293 -6.36 19.43 22.59
CA ALA A 293 -5.89 20.09 23.80
C ALA A 293 -6.09 19.20 25.05
N LEU A 294 -5.73 17.91 24.95
CA LEU A 294 -6.11 16.86 25.89
C LEU A 294 -4.92 16.26 26.66
N THR A 295 -3.94 17.07 27.02
CA THR A 295 -2.67 16.63 27.65
C THR A 295 -2.81 15.83 28.93
N GLY A 296 -3.92 15.98 29.65
CA GLY A 296 -4.22 15.25 30.90
C GLY A 296 -5.04 13.98 30.70
N GLN A 297 -5.51 13.71 29.49
CA GLN A 297 -6.35 12.54 29.17
C GLN A 297 -5.50 11.38 28.63
N ASP A 298 -5.72 10.16 29.11
CA ASP A 298 -5.15 8.98 28.47
C ASP A 298 -5.82 8.74 27.10
N PRO A 299 -5.06 8.29 26.07
CA PRO A 299 -3.64 7.91 26.11
C PRO A 299 -2.67 9.08 25.93
N TYR A 300 -3.14 10.28 25.63
CA TYR A 300 -2.32 11.44 25.25
C TYR A 300 -1.31 11.85 26.31
N ARG A 301 -1.59 11.58 27.58
CA ARG A 301 -0.67 11.83 28.69
C ARG A 301 0.67 11.08 28.54
N HIS A 302 0.69 9.91 27.91
CA HIS A 302 1.88 9.07 27.68
C HIS A 302 2.19 8.83 26.21
N HIS A 303 1.28 9.17 25.29
CA HIS A 303 1.45 9.18 23.84
C HIS A 303 1.19 10.59 23.30
N ALA A 304 1.97 11.57 23.78
CA ALA A 304 1.71 12.98 23.52
C ALA A 304 1.73 13.36 22.03
N PHE A 305 2.51 12.63 21.21
CA PHE A 305 2.56 12.86 19.77
C PHE A 305 1.20 12.65 19.07
N GLU A 306 0.30 11.86 19.65
CA GLU A 306 -1.06 11.66 19.14
C GLU A 306 -1.93 12.92 19.21
N LEU A 307 -1.55 13.89 20.05
CA LEU A 307 -2.26 15.18 20.13
C LEU A 307 -2.16 16.02 18.86
N ASN A 308 -1.15 15.80 18.01
CA ASN A 308 -0.71 16.74 17.00
C ASN A 308 -0.75 16.21 15.55
N PHE A 309 -1.62 15.24 15.27
CA PHE A 309 -1.86 14.71 13.89
C PHE A 309 -2.83 15.56 13.07
N GLY A 310 -3.49 16.53 13.67
CA GLY A 310 -4.59 17.27 13.06
C GLY A 310 -4.28 17.95 11.73
N LEU A 311 -5.28 18.02 10.86
CA LEU A 311 -5.29 18.88 9.68
C LEU A 311 -5.43 20.36 10.06
N THR A 312 -6.02 20.63 11.24
CA THR A 312 -6.03 21.94 11.88
C THR A 312 -5.30 21.89 13.21
N ASP A 313 -4.82 23.02 13.70
CA ASP A 313 -4.28 23.12 15.05
C ASP A 313 -5.41 23.07 16.10
N SER A 314 -5.06 23.00 17.39
CA SER A 314 -6.01 22.96 18.50
C SER A 314 -6.90 24.20 18.65
N ARG A 315 -6.67 25.24 17.85
CA ARG A 315 -7.50 26.47 17.75
C ARG A 315 -8.39 26.47 16.51
N GLY A 316 -8.30 25.43 15.66
CA GLY A 316 -9.04 25.31 14.41
C GLY A 316 -8.39 26.01 13.22
N ASN A 317 -7.14 26.48 13.31
CA ASN A 317 -6.44 27.05 12.17
C ASN A 317 -5.91 25.98 11.22
N PRO A 318 -6.09 26.11 9.90
CA PRO A 318 -5.60 25.17 8.91
C PRO A 318 -4.07 25.02 8.92
N LYS A 319 -3.57 23.79 9.04
CA LYS A 319 -2.15 23.44 8.89
C LYS A 319 -1.79 23.25 7.40
N GLY A 320 -0.51 23.11 7.10
CA GLY A 320 -0.04 22.83 5.74
C GLY A 320 -0.65 21.57 5.15
N THR A 321 -0.86 20.55 5.95
CA THR A 321 -1.49 19.28 5.57
C THR A 321 -2.91 19.47 5.02
N LEU A 322 -3.74 20.33 5.63
CA LEU A 322 -5.09 20.64 5.10
C LEU A 322 -5.03 21.41 3.78
N ARG A 323 -4.03 22.27 3.61
CA ARG A 323 -3.80 22.98 2.33
C ARG A 323 -3.43 22.00 1.20
N GLU A 324 -2.66 20.96 1.50
CA GLU A 324 -2.34 19.90 0.52
C GLU A 324 -3.58 19.05 0.18
N MET A 325 -4.43 18.74 1.16
CA MET A 325 -5.72 18.08 0.89
C MET A 325 -6.59 18.90 -0.06
N ARG A 326 -6.65 20.23 0.14
CA ARG A 326 -7.37 21.14 -0.78
C ARG A 326 -6.75 21.16 -2.18
N ALA A 327 -5.43 21.21 -2.28
CA ALA A 327 -4.75 21.18 -3.58
C ALA A 327 -5.04 19.88 -4.33
N PHE A 328 -5.03 18.77 -3.61
CA PHE A 328 -5.37 17.46 -4.15
C PHE A 328 -6.86 17.37 -4.57
N ALA A 329 -7.79 17.95 -3.80
CA ALA A 329 -9.19 18.05 -4.20
C ALA A 329 -9.33 18.70 -5.58
N GLY A 330 -8.62 19.82 -5.80
CA GLY A 330 -8.58 20.48 -7.12
C GLY A 330 -7.97 19.60 -8.21
N THR A 331 -6.95 18.80 -7.89
CA THR A 331 -6.34 17.86 -8.84
C THR A 331 -7.31 16.78 -9.28
N ILE A 332 -7.94 16.07 -8.34
CA ILE A 332 -8.88 14.97 -8.66
C ILE A 332 -10.13 15.47 -9.38
N GLU A 333 -10.60 16.69 -9.09
CA GLU A 333 -11.69 17.34 -9.80
C GLU A 333 -11.29 17.69 -11.24
N ALA A 334 -10.12 18.31 -11.44
CA ALA A 334 -9.66 18.77 -12.76
C ALA A 334 -9.49 17.65 -13.80
N ILE A 335 -9.16 16.42 -13.34
CA ILE A 335 -9.00 15.25 -14.22
C ILE A 335 -10.19 14.29 -14.17
N ASP A 336 -11.24 14.60 -13.40
CA ASP A 336 -12.34 13.67 -13.09
C ASP A 336 -11.81 12.28 -12.69
N ALA A 337 -10.93 12.25 -11.66
CA ALA A 337 -10.18 11.07 -11.26
C ALA A 337 -11.07 9.85 -10.95
N GLY A 338 -12.31 10.09 -10.54
CA GLY A 338 -13.33 9.06 -10.36
C GLY A 338 -13.56 8.21 -11.61
N ARG A 339 -13.38 8.78 -12.81
CA ARG A 339 -13.54 8.11 -14.10
C ARG A 339 -12.23 7.77 -14.78
N CYS A 340 -11.09 7.95 -14.08
CA CYS A 340 -9.80 7.57 -14.60
C CYS A 340 -9.41 6.17 -14.14
N ASP A 341 -8.88 5.38 -15.05
CA ASP A 341 -8.16 4.13 -14.78
C ASP A 341 -6.65 4.35 -14.96
N ARG A 342 -5.85 3.44 -14.46
CA ARG A 342 -4.39 3.48 -14.69
C ARG A 342 -4.03 2.91 -16.05
N ALA A 343 -3.05 3.48 -16.74
CA ALA A 343 -2.50 2.88 -17.96
C ALA A 343 -1.95 1.48 -17.67
N ASP A 344 -2.04 0.57 -18.67
CA ASP A 344 -1.43 -0.74 -18.57
C ASP A 344 0.11 -0.64 -18.56
N THR A 345 0.77 -1.62 -17.99
CA THR A 345 2.23 -1.67 -17.85
C THR A 345 2.80 -2.99 -18.35
N ASP A 346 3.96 -2.92 -18.95
CA ASP A 346 4.72 -4.10 -19.41
C ASP A 346 5.53 -4.77 -18.29
N THR A 347 5.49 -4.23 -17.05
CA THR A 347 6.23 -4.76 -15.89
C THR A 347 5.27 -5.36 -14.87
N ALA A 348 5.57 -6.56 -14.38
CA ALA A 348 4.84 -7.22 -13.30
C ALA A 348 5.79 -7.56 -12.15
N LEU A 349 5.31 -7.37 -10.92
CA LEU A 349 5.98 -7.76 -9.68
C LEU A 349 5.20 -8.90 -9.04
N ILE A 350 5.88 -10.00 -8.75
CA ILE A 350 5.26 -11.22 -8.25
C ILE A 350 5.15 -11.15 -6.73
N VAL A 351 3.93 -11.28 -6.25
CA VAL A 351 3.63 -11.42 -4.82
C VAL A 351 3.67 -12.91 -4.50
N SER A 352 4.61 -13.31 -3.66
CA SER A 352 4.81 -14.70 -3.28
C SER A 352 3.59 -15.27 -2.55
N GLY A 353 3.19 -16.49 -2.85
CA GLY A 353 2.16 -17.24 -2.15
C GLY A 353 2.48 -17.48 -0.67
N TYR A 354 3.73 -17.35 -0.28
CA TYR A 354 4.18 -17.39 1.11
C TYR A 354 3.84 -16.11 1.91
N LEU A 355 3.27 -15.12 1.26
CA LEU A 355 2.65 -13.95 1.89
C LEU A 355 1.11 -14.05 1.98
N ASP A 356 0.50 -15.05 1.38
CA ASP A 356 -0.95 -15.27 1.47
C ASP A 356 -1.31 -16.24 2.60
N THR A 357 -0.42 -17.20 2.88
CA THR A 357 -0.60 -18.19 3.95
C THR A 357 0.74 -18.76 4.40
N GLN A 358 0.79 -19.22 5.63
CA GLN A 358 1.94 -19.95 6.13
C GLN A 358 1.83 -21.42 5.74
N TYR A 359 2.74 -21.88 4.87
CA TYR A 359 2.78 -23.28 4.47
C TYR A 359 3.55 -24.14 5.49
N PRO A 360 3.20 -25.44 5.61
CA PRO A 360 4.04 -26.39 6.32
C PRO A 360 5.48 -26.37 5.81
N PHE A 361 6.44 -26.63 6.68
CA PHE A 361 7.88 -26.60 6.37
C PHE A 361 8.42 -25.22 5.94
N SER A 362 7.72 -24.14 6.27
CA SER A 362 8.26 -22.77 6.22
C SER A 362 8.48 -22.23 7.64
N SER A 363 9.50 -21.41 7.82
CA SER A 363 9.71 -20.72 9.11
C SER A 363 8.60 -19.68 9.33
N PRO A 364 8.10 -19.53 10.58
CA PRO A 364 7.17 -18.45 10.92
C PRO A 364 7.67 -17.04 10.59
N ASP A 365 8.99 -16.84 10.58
CA ASP A 365 9.62 -15.55 10.30
C ASP A 365 9.90 -15.32 8.79
N SER A 366 9.74 -16.35 7.94
CA SER A 366 9.99 -16.24 6.50
C SER A 366 9.15 -15.15 5.81
N PRO A 367 7.87 -14.93 6.15
CA PRO A 367 7.07 -13.90 5.49
C PRO A 367 7.63 -12.49 5.65
N ALA A 368 8.24 -12.17 6.80
CA ALA A 368 8.83 -10.85 7.02
C ALA A 368 9.99 -10.55 6.06
N ALA A 369 10.84 -11.53 5.78
CA ALA A 369 11.93 -11.40 4.81
C ALA A 369 11.39 -11.22 3.38
N VAL A 370 10.36 -11.99 3.02
CA VAL A 370 9.71 -11.92 1.70
C VAL A 370 9.03 -10.56 1.51
N ALA A 371 8.30 -10.06 2.51
CA ALA A 371 7.64 -8.74 2.46
C ALA A 371 8.66 -7.61 2.28
N LYS A 372 9.79 -7.66 3.01
CA LYS A 372 10.88 -6.66 2.86
C LYS A 372 11.47 -6.68 1.45
N ALA A 373 11.74 -7.85 0.89
CA ALA A 373 12.27 -7.99 -0.46
C ALA A 373 11.27 -7.48 -1.52
N LEU A 374 9.99 -7.79 -1.35
CA LEU A 374 8.90 -7.30 -2.21
C LEU A 374 8.84 -5.77 -2.19
N GLN A 375 8.85 -5.16 -0.99
CA GLN A 375 8.84 -3.71 -0.83
C GLN A 375 10.05 -3.05 -1.50
N GLN A 376 11.24 -3.60 -1.30
CA GLN A 376 12.46 -3.08 -1.91
C GLN A 376 12.42 -3.17 -3.43
N SER A 377 11.93 -4.28 -3.97
CA SER A 377 11.76 -4.44 -5.41
C SER A 377 10.75 -3.45 -5.99
N TYR A 378 9.64 -3.21 -5.28
CA TYR A 378 8.66 -2.20 -5.69
C TYR A 378 9.29 -0.80 -5.74
N ILE A 379 10.04 -0.42 -4.70
CA ILE A 379 10.76 0.86 -4.66
C ILE A 379 11.74 0.96 -5.84
N SER A 380 12.56 -0.07 -6.05
CA SER A 380 13.55 -0.10 -7.13
C SER A 380 12.91 0.00 -8.52
N ALA A 381 11.78 -0.69 -8.72
CA ALA A 381 11.02 -0.62 -9.97
C ALA A 381 10.45 0.81 -10.19
N ARG A 382 9.89 1.43 -9.13
CA ARG A 382 9.40 2.82 -9.22
C ARG A 382 10.51 3.81 -9.54
N LEU A 383 11.68 3.66 -8.91
CA LEU A 383 12.85 4.49 -9.19
C LEU A 383 13.46 4.24 -10.58
N ALA A 384 13.30 3.04 -11.13
CA ALA A 384 13.68 2.71 -12.50
C ALA A 384 12.63 3.17 -13.55
N ASP A 385 11.66 3.98 -13.16
CA ASP A 385 10.54 4.37 -14.01
C ASP A 385 9.74 3.18 -14.58
N LEU A 386 9.61 2.10 -13.80
CA LEU A 386 8.93 0.86 -14.15
C LEU A 386 7.76 0.60 -13.18
N PRO A 387 6.67 1.38 -13.20
CA PRO A 387 5.53 1.12 -12.31
C PRO A 387 4.98 -0.28 -12.56
N PRO A 388 5.13 -1.22 -11.61
CA PRO A 388 4.72 -2.59 -11.84
C PRO A 388 3.22 -2.77 -11.60
N LYS A 389 2.61 -3.78 -12.25
CA LYS A 389 1.40 -4.39 -11.73
C LYS A 389 1.77 -5.56 -10.82
N LEU A 390 1.04 -5.71 -9.72
CA LEU A 390 1.22 -6.87 -8.85
C LEU A 390 0.46 -8.07 -9.41
N THR A 391 1.05 -9.26 -9.32
CA THR A 391 0.43 -10.54 -9.68
C THR A 391 0.75 -11.57 -8.60
N ARG A 392 -0.28 -12.29 -8.11
CA ARG A 392 -0.13 -13.21 -6.98
C ARG A 392 0.12 -14.64 -7.45
N GLU A 393 1.07 -15.33 -6.81
CA GLU A 393 1.29 -16.75 -7.06
C GLU A 393 0.05 -17.60 -6.74
N SER A 394 -0.66 -17.28 -5.67
CA SER A 394 -1.81 -18.05 -5.16
C SER A 394 -3.00 -18.08 -6.13
N THR A 395 -3.20 -17.00 -6.89
CA THR A 395 -4.27 -16.91 -7.90
C THR A 395 -3.79 -17.25 -9.32
N GLY A 396 -2.49 -17.50 -9.47
CA GLY A 396 -1.83 -17.73 -10.74
C GLY A 396 -1.26 -16.45 -11.36
N ILE A 397 -0.09 -16.58 -11.99
CA ILE A 397 0.61 -15.43 -12.58
C ILE A 397 -0.12 -14.94 -13.83
N GLU A 398 -0.58 -13.70 -13.79
CA GLU A 398 -1.26 -13.07 -14.92
C GLU A 398 -0.32 -12.86 -16.11
N PRO A 399 -0.71 -13.31 -17.32
CA PRO A 399 0.07 -13.06 -18.53
C PRO A 399 -0.08 -11.62 -19.03
N GLY A 400 0.82 -11.20 -19.95
CA GLY A 400 0.69 -9.93 -20.68
C GLY A 400 1.77 -8.91 -20.37
N ALA A 401 2.52 -9.05 -19.28
CA ALA A 401 3.72 -8.25 -19.06
C ALA A 401 4.90 -8.78 -19.90
N LYS A 402 5.86 -7.92 -20.19
CA LYS A 402 7.11 -8.29 -20.85
C LYS A 402 8.22 -8.61 -19.86
N LEU A 403 8.20 -7.97 -18.69
CA LEU A 403 9.12 -8.20 -17.60
C LEU A 403 8.36 -8.65 -16.35
N TYR A 404 8.77 -9.78 -15.78
CA TYR A 404 8.29 -10.29 -14.50
C TYR A 404 9.44 -10.28 -13.49
N LEU A 405 9.21 -9.73 -12.30
CA LEU A 405 10.18 -9.62 -11.21
C LEU A 405 9.75 -10.51 -10.04
N ALA A 406 10.59 -11.49 -9.68
CA ALA A 406 10.45 -12.35 -8.50
C ALA A 406 11.65 -12.10 -7.58
N PRO A 407 11.56 -11.11 -6.67
CA PRO A 407 12.71 -10.56 -5.96
C PRO A 407 13.08 -11.39 -4.72
N SER A 408 14.35 -11.78 -4.61
CA SER A 408 14.97 -12.40 -3.44
C SER A 408 14.12 -13.53 -2.84
N VAL A 409 13.62 -14.41 -3.70
CA VAL A 409 12.74 -15.52 -3.28
C VAL A 409 13.56 -16.75 -2.87
N LYS A 410 13.17 -17.36 -1.75
CA LYS A 410 13.67 -18.66 -1.32
C LYS A 410 12.85 -19.82 -1.89
N GLN A 411 11.57 -19.58 -2.07
CA GLN A 411 10.58 -20.60 -2.42
C GLN A 411 9.70 -20.08 -3.56
N ILE A 412 9.42 -20.93 -4.52
CA ILE A 412 8.51 -20.67 -5.64
C ILE A 412 7.53 -21.84 -5.70
N LEU A 413 6.24 -21.57 -5.76
CA LEU A 413 5.22 -22.61 -5.94
C LEU A 413 5.45 -23.35 -7.27
N ALA A 414 5.26 -24.66 -7.26
CA ALA A 414 5.49 -25.49 -8.46
C ALA A 414 4.66 -25.06 -9.69
N PRO A 415 3.39 -24.63 -9.57
CA PRO A 415 2.64 -24.04 -10.68
C PRO A 415 3.29 -22.76 -11.24
N THR A 416 3.88 -21.93 -10.37
CA THR A 416 4.55 -20.69 -10.76
C THR A 416 5.80 -20.96 -11.59
N ALA A 417 6.63 -21.94 -11.21
CA ALA A 417 7.78 -22.37 -11.99
C ALA A 417 7.37 -22.80 -13.41
N THR A 418 6.26 -23.53 -13.54
CA THR A 418 5.69 -23.89 -14.85
C THR A 418 5.16 -22.68 -15.61
N ALA A 419 4.56 -21.72 -14.90
CA ALA A 419 4.09 -20.48 -15.52
C ALA A 419 5.26 -19.64 -16.07
N PHE A 420 6.40 -19.59 -15.38
CA PHE A 420 7.60 -18.88 -15.83
C PHE A 420 8.11 -19.40 -17.18
N GLU A 421 8.19 -20.72 -17.36
CA GLU A 421 8.57 -21.30 -18.66
C GLU A 421 7.59 -20.88 -19.77
N ARG A 422 6.28 -20.99 -19.52
CA ARG A 422 5.24 -20.60 -20.49
C ARG A 422 5.26 -19.11 -20.84
N LEU A 423 5.54 -18.24 -19.86
CA LEU A 423 5.67 -16.80 -20.09
C LEU A 423 6.88 -16.50 -20.97
N ALA A 424 8.02 -17.13 -20.67
CA ALA A 424 9.24 -16.99 -21.46
C ALA A 424 9.06 -17.55 -22.89
N GLU A 425 8.43 -18.72 -23.05
CA GLU A 425 8.09 -19.26 -24.37
C GLU A 425 7.32 -18.25 -25.25
N LYS A 426 6.43 -17.47 -24.63
CA LYS A 426 5.62 -16.44 -25.30
C LYS A 426 6.35 -15.11 -25.51
N GLY A 427 7.57 -14.96 -24.99
CA GLY A 427 8.42 -13.79 -25.23
C GLY A 427 8.65 -12.88 -24.03
N ALA A 428 8.21 -13.26 -22.83
CA ALA A 428 8.50 -12.51 -21.63
C ALA A 428 9.92 -12.77 -21.11
N CYS A 429 10.46 -11.80 -20.38
CA CYS A 429 11.63 -11.94 -19.53
C CYS A 429 11.17 -12.15 -18.09
N VAL A 430 11.58 -13.24 -17.46
CA VAL A 430 11.30 -13.50 -16.04
C VAL A 430 12.61 -13.45 -15.26
N TYR A 431 12.73 -12.51 -14.36
CA TYR A 431 13.85 -12.33 -13.46
C TYR A 431 13.53 -12.94 -12.09
N VAL A 432 14.42 -13.77 -11.59
CA VAL A 432 14.34 -14.38 -10.27
C VAL A 432 15.68 -14.15 -9.57
N SER A 433 15.67 -13.51 -8.41
CA SER A 433 16.84 -13.45 -7.54
C SER A 433 16.69 -14.42 -6.36
N TYR A 434 17.78 -15.08 -6.02
CA TYR A 434 17.83 -16.06 -4.93
C TYR A 434 17.81 -15.39 -3.56
N SER A 435 17.24 -16.06 -2.57
CA SER A 435 17.45 -15.77 -1.15
C SER A 435 17.52 -17.06 -0.35
N ALA A 436 18.41 -17.13 0.64
CA ALA A 436 18.43 -18.19 1.63
C ALA A 436 17.39 -17.98 2.75
N GLY A 437 16.75 -16.81 2.79
CA GLY A 437 15.94 -16.34 3.93
C GLY A 437 16.84 -15.84 5.06
N ASP A 438 16.26 -15.35 6.14
CA ASP A 438 16.98 -14.74 7.28
C ASP A 438 17.06 -15.62 8.53
N VAL A 439 16.64 -16.88 8.40
CA VAL A 439 16.68 -17.91 9.46
C VAL A 439 17.32 -19.19 8.97
N GLY A 440 17.92 -19.95 9.87
CA GLY A 440 18.64 -21.20 9.59
C GLY A 440 17.77 -22.41 9.23
N TRP A 441 16.63 -22.19 8.59
CA TRP A 441 15.63 -23.22 8.29
C TRP A 441 15.65 -23.55 6.77
N HIS A 442 15.88 -24.83 6.41
CA HIS A 442 15.88 -25.29 5.01
C HIS A 442 16.62 -24.36 4.04
N ARG A 443 17.94 -24.32 4.12
CA ARG A 443 18.81 -23.32 3.46
C ARG A 443 18.84 -23.37 1.93
N GLY A 444 18.43 -24.41 1.29
CA GLY A 444 18.43 -24.52 -0.17
C GLY A 444 17.23 -23.78 -0.81
N PRO A 445 17.32 -23.45 -2.12
CA PRO A 445 16.17 -22.93 -2.86
C PRO A 445 15.11 -24.03 -3.03
N SER A 446 13.86 -23.67 -2.80
CA SER A 446 12.71 -24.53 -3.10
C SER A 446 12.04 -24.09 -4.40
N TYR A 447 12.73 -24.30 -5.54
CA TYR A 447 12.21 -24.04 -6.86
C TYR A 447 11.94 -25.37 -7.56
N GLY A 448 10.76 -25.57 -8.07
CA GLY A 448 10.44 -26.79 -8.83
C GLY A 448 11.34 -26.92 -10.06
N ARG A 449 12.10 -28.04 -10.17
CA ARG A 449 13.02 -28.32 -11.27
C ARG A 449 14.03 -27.19 -11.55
N MET A 450 14.60 -26.62 -10.50
CA MET A 450 15.47 -25.44 -10.56
C MET A 450 16.57 -25.56 -11.63
N ASN A 451 17.27 -26.69 -11.69
CA ASN A 451 18.36 -26.90 -12.64
C ASN A 451 17.86 -26.78 -14.10
N ASP A 452 16.75 -27.45 -14.41
CA ASP A 452 16.15 -27.39 -15.76
C ASP A 452 15.56 -26.00 -16.02
N LEU A 453 14.88 -25.42 -15.04
CA LEU A 453 14.23 -24.11 -15.18
C LEU A 453 15.23 -23.02 -15.59
N PHE A 454 16.40 -22.98 -14.96
CA PHE A 454 17.40 -21.95 -15.22
C PHE A 454 18.58 -22.43 -16.08
N GLY A 455 18.64 -23.70 -16.47
CA GLY A 455 19.76 -24.25 -17.27
C GLY A 455 21.09 -24.23 -16.53
N VAL A 456 21.06 -24.61 -15.26
CA VAL A 456 22.21 -24.65 -14.36
C VAL A 456 22.28 -25.98 -13.61
N ARG A 457 23.33 -26.18 -12.85
CA ARG A 457 23.42 -27.22 -11.82
C ARG A 457 23.85 -26.54 -10.53
N HIS A 458 23.01 -26.55 -9.50
CA HIS A 458 23.38 -26.00 -8.20
C HIS A 458 24.33 -26.94 -7.45
N GLN A 459 25.15 -26.36 -6.57
CA GLN A 459 26.25 -27.05 -5.88
C GLN A 459 26.19 -26.86 -4.35
N LEU A 460 25.01 -26.55 -3.80
CA LEU A 460 24.87 -26.48 -2.35
C LEU A 460 25.09 -27.83 -1.70
N ASP A 461 25.91 -27.86 -0.66
CA ASP A 461 26.03 -29.00 0.22
C ASP A 461 24.83 -29.07 1.19
N VAL A 462 24.50 -30.26 1.64
CA VAL A 462 23.38 -30.48 2.56
C VAL A 462 23.58 -29.67 3.86
N GLY A 463 22.64 -28.81 4.16
CA GLY A 463 22.64 -27.98 5.36
C GLY A 463 23.63 -26.82 5.37
N LEU A 464 24.35 -26.59 4.25
CA LEU A 464 25.27 -25.48 4.10
C LEU A 464 24.75 -24.46 3.10
N ALA A 465 25.11 -23.20 3.33
CA ALA A 465 24.92 -22.11 2.37
C ALA A 465 26.28 -21.45 2.13
N ASP A 466 26.53 -21.03 0.90
CA ASP A 466 27.77 -20.32 0.59
C ASP A 466 27.67 -18.86 1.07
N PRO A 467 28.50 -18.46 2.05
CA PRO A 467 28.40 -17.15 2.65
C PRO A 467 28.90 -16.04 1.73
N ILE A 468 28.28 -14.87 1.85
CA ILE A 468 28.81 -13.62 1.31
C ILE A 468 29.68 -13.01 2.42
N GLU A 469 30.99 -13.08 2.23
CA GLU A 469 31.97 -12.56 3.19
C GLU A 469 32.28 -11.08 2.95
N GLU A 470 32.08 -10.63 1.71
CA GLU A 470 32.36 -9.28 1.25
C GLU A 470 31.31 -8.28 1.76
N ASP A 471 31.70 -7.02 2.02
CA ASP A 471 30.77 -5.92 2.32
C ASP A 471 30.08 -5.35 1.07
N LEU A 472 30.67 -5.60 -0.09
CA LEU A 472 30.13 -5.25 -1.39
C LEU A 472 30.10 -6.48 -2.29
N VAL A 473 28.96 -6.73 -2.91
CA VAL A 473 28.81 -7.67 -4.00
C VAL A 473 28.88 -6.89 -5.32
N GLU A 474 29.87 -7.20 -6.13
CA GLU A 474 30.05 -6.56 -7.43
C GLU A 474 29.61 -7.51 -8.53
N LEU A 475 28.68 -7.07 -9.38
CA LEU A 475 28.29 -7.78 -10.60
C LEU A 475 28.99 -7.18 -11.80
N MET A 476 29.99 -7.87 -12.33
CA MET A 476 30.74 -7.46 -13.53
C MET A 476 30.13 -8.11 -14.76
N PHE A 477 29.65 -7.30 -15.69
CA PHE A 477 29.01 -7.77 -16.93
C PHE A 477 30.05 -8.30 -17.91
N MET A 478 29.92 -9.58 -18.25
CA MET A 478 30.83 -10.30 -19.16
C MET A 478 30.51 -10.06 -20.64
N ARG A 479 29.36 -9.44 -20.91
CA ARG A 479 28.83 -9.11 -22.25
C ARG A 479 27.87 -7.93 -22.16
N ASP A 480 27.54 -7.36 -23.30
CA ASP A 480 26.49 -6.34 -23.38
C ASP A 480 25.15 -6.94 -22.98
N PHE A 481 24.40 -6.23 -22.13
CA PHE A 481 23.10 -6.67 -21.64
C PHE A 481 22.20 -5.48 -21.33
N GLY A 482 21.05 -5.37 -22.01
CA GLY A 482 20.03 -4.38 -21.71
C GLY A 482 20.51 -2.92 -21.70
N GLY A 483 21.46 -2.58 -22.57
CA GLY A 483 22.08 -1.26 -22.63
C GLY A 483 23.32 -1.08 -21.75
N LEU A 484 23.62 -2.03 -20.84
CA LEU A 484 24.87 -2.03 -20.08
C LEU A 484 25.98 -2.67 -20.94
N PRO A 485 27.10 -1.97 -21.22
CA PRO A 485 28.24 -2.52 -21.95
C PRO A 485 28.95 -3.63 -21.16
N ARG A 486 29.61 -4.54 -21.87
CA ARG A 486 30.58 -5.46 -21.28
C ARG A 486 31.62 -4.69 -20.46
N GLY A 487 31.95 -5.19 -19.27
CA GLY A 487 32.89 -4.57 -18.32
C GLY A 487 32.23 -3.59 -17.37
N THR A 488 30.94 -3.26 -17.52
CA THR A 488 30.18 -2.50 -16.51
C THR A 488 30.16 -3.30 -15.21
N THR A 489 30.37 -2.63 -14.09
CA THR A 489 30.26 -3.21 -12.74
C THR A 489 29.15 -2.51 -11.98
N LEU A 490 28.23 -3.28 -11.42
CA LEU A 490 27.22 -2.79 -10.46
C LEU A 490 27.59 -3.29 -9.07
N ALA A 491 27.64 -2.40 -8.10
CA ALA A 491 28.03 -2.72 -6.73
C ALA A 491 26.81 -2.65 -5.78
N PHE A 492 26.63 -3.68 -4.97
CA PHE A 492 25.54 -3.81 -4.02
C PHE A 492 26.12 -4.01 -2.62
N ARG A 493 25.64 -3.25 -1.65
CA ARG A 493 26.03 -3.43 -0.26
C ARG A 493 25.45 -4.75 0.27
N ALA A 494 26.30 -5.62 0.83
CA ALA A 494 25.90 -6.89 1.41
C ALA A 494 25.28 -6.65 2.78
N GLY A 495 23.94 -6.64 2.84
CA GLY A 495 23.14 -6.56 4.07
C GLY A 495 22.65 -7.92 4.53
N GLY A 496 22.16 -7.97 5.76
CA GLY A 496 21.55 -9.16 6.35
C GLY A 496 22.34 -9.79 7.49
N ASN A 497 21.83 -10.91 7.98
CA ASN A 497 22.45 -11.71 9.04
C ASN A 497 23.27 -12.89 8.47
N GLU A 498 23.80 -13.75 9.34
CA GLU A 498 24.59 -14.93 8.96
C GLU A 498 23.85 -15.93 8.05
N HIS A 499 22.51 -15.93 8.03
CA HIS A 499 21.71 -16.82 7.19
C HIS A 499 21.41 -16.20 5.82
N SER A 500 21.04 -14.93 5.80
CA SER A 500 20.64 -14.23 4.58
C SER A 500 21.81 -13.75 3.71
N ARG A 501 23.00 -13.56 4.32
CA ARG A 501 24.24 -13.26 3.58
C ARG A 501 24.78 -14.51 2.90
N SER A 502 24.02 -15.05 1.94
CA SER A 502 24.37 -16.27 1.24
C SER A 502 24.07 -16.11 -0.25
N TYR A 503 24.96 -16.61 -1.10
CA TYR A 503 24.70 -16.71 -2.53
C TYR A 503 24.37 -18.16 -2.93
N LEU A 504 23.82 -18.34 -4.13
CA LEU A 504 23.50 -19.65 -4.69
C LEU A 504 24.66 -20.13 -5.59
N PRO A 505 25.47 -21.12 -5.17
CA PRO A 505 26.53 -21.65 -6.01
C PRO A 505 25.96 -22.48 -7.15
N VAL A 506 26.22 -22.06 -8.39
CA VAL A 506 25.75 -22.74 -9.60
C VAL A 506 26.84 -22.89 -10.63
N VAL A 507 26.76 -23.97 -11.43
CA VAL A 507 27.51 -24.16 -12.66
C VAL A 507 26.54 -24.08 -13.83
N PRO A 508 26.77 -23.23 -14.83
CA PRO A 508 25.93 -23.16 -16.01
C PRO A 508 26.02 -24.46 -16.80
N THR A 509 24.87 -24.95 -17.32
CA THR A 509 24.80 -26.09 -18.26
C THR A 509 24.47 -25.61 -19.66
N ILE A 510 23.29 -25.02 -19.82
CA ILE A 510 22.83 -24.38 -21.05
C ILE A 510 22.58 -22.87 -20.86
N ALA A 511 22.63 -22.38 -19.63
CA ALA A 511 22.52 -20.95 -19.35
C ALA A 511 23.76 -20.19 -19.77
N GLU A 512 23.55 -18.99 -20.23
CA GLU A 512 24.60 -18.04 -20.57
C GLU A 512 24.94 -17.18 -19.34
N VAL A 513 26.20 -17.04 -18.99
CA VAL A 513 26.64 -16.15 -17.92
C VAL A 513 26.64 -14.70 -18.44
N ILE A 514 25.81 -13.87 -17.86
CA ILE A 514 25.67 -12.43 -18.17
C ILE A 514 26.64 -11.62 -17.32
N ALA A 515 26.69 -11.90 -16.00
CA ALA A 515 27.61 -11.25 -15.09
C ALA A 515 28.21 -12.26 -14.11
N THR A 516 29.42 -11.98 -13.67
CA THR A 516 30.12 -12.68 -12.58
C THR A 516 30.31 -11.74 -11.41
N ASP A 517 30.52 -12.32 -10.23
CA ASP A 517 30.99 -11.53 -9.08
C ASP A 517 32.50 -11.22 -9.14
N GLY A 518 33.03 -10.52 -8.14
CA GLY A 518 34.44 -10.17 -8.04
C GLY A 518 35.39 -11.36 -7.94
N ARG A 519 34.90 -12.59 -7.62
CA ARG A 519 35.65 -13.84 -7.57
C ARG A 519 35.48 -14.68 -8.84
N GLY A 520 34.72 -14.18 -9.84
CA GLY A 520 34.45 -14.88 -11.11
C GLY A 520 33.33 -15.91 -11.02
N ARG A 521 32.56 -15.96 -9.92
CA ARG A 521 31.41 -16.86 -9.77
C ARG A 521 30.22 -16.33 -10.59
N PRO A 522 29.40 -17.21 -11.23
CA PRO A 522 28.21 -16.76 -11.96
C PRO A 522 27.23 -16.02 -11.03
N ALA A 523 26.93 -14.76 -11.33
CA ALA A 523 26.06 -13.90 -10.53
C ALA A 523 24.72 -13.59 -11.22
N LEU A 524 24.75 -13.44 -12.56
CA LEU A 524 23.55 -13.25 -13.38
C LEU A 524 23.64 -14.20 -14.59
N LEU A 525 22.63 -15.06 -14.72
CA LEU A 525 22.60 -16.08 -15.79
C LEU A 525 21.29 -15.96 -16.57
N ARG A 526 21.35 -16.21 -17.87
CA ARG A 526 20.20 -16.19 -18.79
C ARG A 526 20.02 -17.55 -19.45
N ARG A 527 18.82 -18.12 -19.34
CA ARG A 527 18.36 -19.22 -20.20
C ARG A 527 17.38 -18.68 -21.24
N GLN A 528 17.68 -18.85 -22.51
CA GLN A 528 16.73 -18.56 -23.57
C GLN A 528 15.65 -19.65 -23.62
N VAL A 529 14.37 -19.24 -23.60
CA VAL A 529 13.21 -20.14 -23.67
C VAL A 529 12.21 -19.59 -24.68
N GLY A 530 12.03 -20.27 -25.79
CA GLY A 530 11.20 -19.76 -26.87
C GLY A 530 11.67 -18.38 -27.35
N ARG A 531 10.76 -17.39 -27.30
CA ARG A 531 11.05 -16.00 -27.70
C ARG A 531 11.51 -15.11 -26.56
N GLY A 532 11.43 -15.57 -25.34
CA GLY A 532 11.81 -14.83 -24.13
C GLY A 532 12.91 -15.52 -23.34
N SER A 533 13.09 -15.12 -22.09
CA SER A 533 14.20 -15.59 -21.27
C SER A 533 13.83 -15.73 -19.79
N LEU A 534 14.51 -16.67 -19.14
CA LEU A 534 14.55 -16.81 -17.70
C LEU A 534 15.91 -16.30 -17.21
N ILE A 535 15.93 -15.40 -16.24
CA ILE A 535 17.13 -14.81 -15.68
C ILE A 535 17.21 -15.17 -14.21
N LEU A 536 18.32 -15.81 -13.82
CA LEU A 536 18.64 -16.13 -12.45
C LEU A 536 19.72 -15.18 -11.94
N CYS A 537 19.44 -14.45 -10.87
CA CYS A 537 20.44 -13.80 -10.04
C CYS A 537 20.73 -14.68 -8.83
N THR A 538 22.00 -15.01 -8.60
CA THR A 538 22.41 -15.91 -7.52
C THR A 538 22.56 -15.23 -6.17
N TYR A 539 22.31 -13.91 -6.11
CA TYR A 539 22.43 -13.05 -4.93
C TYR A 539 21.09 -12.48 -4.51
N PRO A 540 20.82 -12.30 -3.20
CA PRO A 540 19.58 -11.72 -2.68
C PRO A 540 19.60 -10.19 -2.71
N LEU A 541 19.75 -9.61 -3.92
CA LEU A 541 20.04 -8.17 -4.08
C LEU A 541 18.98 -7.27 -3.44
N GLU A 542 17.70 -7.58 -3.64
CA GLU A 542 16.59 -6.80 -3.10
C GLU A 542 16.51 -6.94 -1.57
N PHE A 543 16.71 -8.15 -1.05
CA PHE A 543 16.74 -8.35 0.39
C PHE A 543 17.91 -7.64 1.06
N MET A 544 19.12 -7.72 0.48
CA MET A 544 20.28 -6.98 0.98
C MET A 544 20.02 -5.47 1.02
N GLY A 545 19.40 -4.92 -0.03
CA GLY A 545 18.97 -3.53 -0.06
C GLY A 545 17.94 -3.21 1.02
N ALA A 546 16.95 -4.07 1.21
CA ALA A 546 15.86 -3.87 2.18
C ALA A 546 16.33 -3.80 3.64
N VAL A 547 17.35 -4.60 3.99
CA VAL A 547 17.86 -4.68 5.38
C VAL A 547 19.03 -3.75 5.66
N THR A 548 19.51 -3.01 4.66
CA THR A 548 20.55 -1.98 4.84
C THR A 548 19.89 -0.62 4.98
N PRO A 549 19.93 0.01 6.18
CA PRO A 549 19.25 1.29 6.40
C PRO A 549 19.76 2.39 5.49
N ARG A 550 18.87 3.23 4.99
CA ARG A 550 19.15 4.47 4.22
C ARG A 550 20.00 4.26 2.96
N VAL A 551 20.05 3.04 2.45
CA VAL A 551 20.74 2.74 1.20
C VAL A 551 19.82 3.09 0.04
N ASN A 552 20.29 3.96 -0.84
CA ASN A 552 19.63 4.18 -2.13
C ASN A 552 19.93 2.97 -3.03
N PRO A 553 18.92 2.34 -3.65
CA PRO A 553 19.09 1.15 -4.47
C PRO A 553 19.56 1.45 -5.91
N ASP A 554 20.50 2.38 -6.12
CA ASP A 554 20.95 2.84 -7.45
C ASP A 554 21.39 1.69 -8.36
N ALA A 555 22.17 0.75 -7.83
CA ALA A 555 22.60 -0.42 -8.60
C ALA A 555 21.44 -1.33 -8.99
N THR A 556 20.44 -1.50 -8.12
CA THR A 556 19.21 -2.24 -8.45
C THR A 556 18.39 -1.51 -9.50
N VAL A 557 18.33 -0.19 -9.46
CA VAL A 557 17.69 0.65 -10.48
C VAL A 557 18.35 0.42 -11.84
N ALA A 558 19.68 0.46 -11.92
CA ALA A 558 20.42 0.20 -13.14
C ALA A 558 20.20 -1.22 -13.67
N LEU A 559 20.18 -2.23 -12.80
CA LEU A 559 19.87 -3.61 -13.16
C LEU A 559 18.45 -3.75 -13.72
N TYR A 560 17.46 -3.13 -13.06
CA TYR A 560 16.06 -3.21 -13.50
C TYR A 560 15.84 -2.50 -14.84
N ASN A 561 16.50 -1.37 -15.08
CA ASN A 561 16.50 -0.71 -16.39
C ASN A 561 17.12 -1.60 -17.48
N ALA A 562 18.20 -2.32 -17.17
CA ALA A 562 18.80 -3.27 -18.11
C ALA A 562 17.86 -4.46 -18.39
N LEU A 563 17.20 -5.00 -17.36
CA LEU A 563 16.19 -6.05 -17.54
C LEU A 563 15.01 -5.56 -18.39
N ALA A 564 14.52 -4.36 -18.15
CA ALA A 564 13.42 -3.75 -18.90
C ALA A 564 13.78 -3.52 -20.37
N THR A 565 14.99 -3.02 -20.62
CA THR A 565 15.53 -2.84 -21.98
C THR A 565 15.66 -4.18 -22.70
N HIS A 566 16.20 -5.21 -22.03
CA HIS A 566 16.31 -6.56 -22.56
C HIS A 566 14.94 -7.16 -22.88
N ALA A 567 13.95 -6.94 -22.02
CA ALA A 567 12.56 -7.40 -22.21
C ALA A 567 11.79 -6.60 -23.26
N GLY A 568 12.29 -5.46 -23.70
CA GLY A 568 11.59 -4.54 -24.60
C GLY A 568 10.35 -3.90 -23.96
N VAL A 569 10.43 -3.55 -22.67
CA VAL A 569 9.39 -2.82 -21.95
C VAL A 569 9.17 -1.45 -22.60
N ARG A 570 7.92 -1.06 -22.74
CA ARG A 570 7.52 0.24 -23.30
C ARG A 570 6.63 0.99 -22.31
N ARG A 571 6.79 2.30 -22.30
CA ARG A 571 5.98 3.20 -21.48
C ARG A 571 5.38 4.30 -22.34
N PRO A 572 4.15 4.75 -22.02
CA PRO A 572 3.52 5.87 -22.75
C PRO A 572 4.26 7.19 -22.54
N VAL A 573 4.83 7.38 -21.36
CA VAL A 573 5.69 8.51 -20.98
C VAL A 573 6.84 7.97 -20.16
N THR A 574 8.05 8.43 -20.38
CA THR A 574 9.23 8.10 -19.58
C THR A 574 9.93 9.37 -19.11
N VAL A 575 10.51 9.31 -17.93
CA VAL A 575 11.34 10.39 -17.36
C VAL A 575 12.69 9.80 -16.98
N ASP A 576 13.76 10.39 -17.47
CA ASP A 576 15.14 9.95 -17.20
C ASP A 576 15.70 10.62 -15.94
N ASP A 577 14.96 10.56 -14.84
CA ASP A 577 15.40 10.98 -13.51
C ASP A 577 14.72 10.10 -12.46
N PRO A 578 15.48 9.28 -11.71
CA PRO A 578 14.92 8.35 -10.72
C PRO A 578 14.25 9.05 -9.54
N ARG A 579 14.41 10.36 -9.40
CA ARG A 579 13.74 11.17 -8.38
C ARG A 579 12.32 11.59 -8.79
N ILE A 580 11.92 11.32 -10.04
CA ILE A 580 10.59 11.64 -10.57
C ILE A 580 9.82 10.34 -10.78
N ALA A 581 8.74 10.13 -10.04
CA ALA A 581 7.75 9.11 -10.39
C ALA A 581 6.84 9.65 -11.49
N CYS A 582 6.64 8.87 -12.55
CA CYS A 582 5.73 9.22 -13.63
C CYS A 582 4.78 8.07 -13.91
N ASP A 583 3.48 8.37 -13.97
CA ASP A 583 2.46 7.41 -14.38
C ASP A 583 1.39 8.08 -15.25
N VAL A 584 0.59 7.26 -15.93
CA VAL A 584 -0.47 7.74 -16.81
C VAL A 584 -1.82 7.25 -16.31
N LEU A 585 -2.73 8.20 -16.13
CA LEU A 585 -4.15 7.95 -15.92
C LEU A 585 -4.90 8.10 -17.24
N VAL A 586 -5.90 7.24 -17.45
CA VAL A 586 -6.70 7.18 -18.66
C VAL A 586 -8.16 7.35 -18.26
N HIS A 587 -8.75 8.48 -18.63
CA HIS A 587 -10.16 8.76 -18.42
C HIS A 587 -11.03 7.88 -19.33
N GLU A 588 -12.26 7.61 -18.95
CA GLU A 588 -13.18 6.73 -19.69
C GLU A 588 -13.48 7.19 -21.13
N ASP A 589 -13.34 8.48 -21.42
CA ASP A 589 -13.48 9.06 -22.77
C ASP A 589 -12.21 8.91 -23.64
N GLY A 590 -11.16 8.29 -23.10
CA GLY A 590 -9.87 8.10 -23.75
C GLY A 590 -8.85 9.20 -23.50
N THR A 591 -9.22 10.29 -22.83
CA THR A 591 -8.27 11.34 -22.40
C THR A 591 -7.20 10.76 -21.47
N ARG A 592 -5.95 11.18 -21.65
CA ARG A 592 -4.80 10.63 -20.93
C ARG A 592 -4.06 11.74 -20.19
N PHE A 593 -3.73 11.49 -18.94
CA PHE A 593 -3.00 12.43 -18.09
C PHE A 593 -1.68 11.81 -17.64
N ALA A 594 -0.58 12.52 -17.85
CA ALA A 594 0.71 12.19 -17.23
C ALA A 594 0.75 12.88 -15.85
N VAL A 595 1.00 12.10 -14.81
CA VAL A 595 1.15 12.61 -13.45
C VAL A 595 2.60 12.40 -13.04
N LEU A 596 3.30 13.49 -12.77
CA LEU A 596 4.70 13.52 -12.34
C LEU A 596 4.77 13.92 -10.87
N VAL A 597 5.51 13.14 -10.08
CA VAL A 597 5.72 13.36 -8.64
C VAL A 597 7.21 13.47 -8.38
N SER A 598 7.68 14.66 -7.99
CA SER A 598 9.09 14.88 -7.64
C SER A 598 9.36 14.47 -6.20
N HIS A 599 10.38 13.67 -5.99
CA HIS A 599 10.95 13.33 -4.68
C HIS A 599 12.26 14.09 -4.39
N ALA A 600 12.62 15.03 -5.26
CA ALA A 600 13.78 15.89 -5.07
C ALA A 600 13.46 17.05 -4.14
N ASP A 601 14.43 17.47 -3.35
CA ASP A 601 14.39 18.64 -2.46
C ASP A 601 14.82 19.94 -3.17
N GLU A 602 15.12 19.85 -4.46
CA GLU A 602 15.50 20.96 -5.34
C GLU A 602 14.54 21.07 -6.54
N GLN A 603 14.60 22.19 -7.23
CA GLN A 603 13.90 22.38 -8.49
C GLN A 603 14.60 21.57 -9.60
N LEU A 604 13.79 20.83 -10.36
CA LEU A 604 14.24 20.05 -11.52
C LEU A 604 13.59 20.56 -12.80
N GLU A 605 14.33 20.49 -13.88
CA GLU A 605 13.78 20.63 -15.22
C GLU A 605 13.84 19.28 -15.93
N VAL A 606 12.68 18.75 -16.29
CA VAL A 606 12.55 17.45 -16.93
C VAL A 606 11.94 17.57 -18.30
N LYS A 607 12.44 16.74 -19.21
CA LYS A 607 11.85 16.57 -20.55
C LYS A 607 11.28 15.16 -20.68
N PRO A 608 9.97 14.96 -20.40
CA PRO A 608 9.37 13.67 -20.55
C PRO A 608 9.46 13.20 -22.02
N VAL A 609 9.81 11.93 -22.21
CA VAL A 609 9.85 11.30 -23.53
C VAL A 609 8.53 10.58 -23.78
N LEU A 610 7.86 10.94 -24.85
CA LEU A 610 6.57 10.38 -25.24
C LEU A 610 6.69 9.52 -26.51
N ALA A 611 5.65 8.74 -26.76
CA ALA A 611 5.49 8.06 -28.05
C ALA A 611 5.47 9.08 -29.20
N ARG A 612 5.98 8.68 -30.37
CA ARG A 612 6.05 9.56 -31.57
C ARG A 612 4.67 10.08 -31.93
N GLY A 613 4.54 11.39 -32.09
CA GLY A 613 3.29 12.07 -32.43
C GLY A 613 2.46 12.49 -31.22
N SER A 614 2.92 12.20 -30.00
CA SER A 614 2.31 12.71 -28.76
C SER A 614 3.06 13.93 -28.23
N GLY A 615 2.37 14.79 -27.49
CA GLY A 615 2.90 15.95 -26.79
C GLY A 615 2.30 16.08 -25.39
N LEU A 616 2.75 17.06 -24.62
CA LEU A 616 2.18 17.41 -23.32
C LEU A 616 1.54 18.80 -23.41
N ALA A 617 0.47 18.97 -22.65
CA ALA A 617 -0.18 20.27 -22.46
C ALA A 617 -0.68 20.44 -21.03
N THR A 618 -0.86 21.66 -20.58
CA THR A 618 -1.48 21.96 -19.29
C THR A 618 -2.94 21.49 -19.27
N VAL A 619 -3.40 20.98 -18.13
CA VAL A 619 -4.81 20.69 -17.91
C VAL A 619 -5.58 22.02 -17.82
N GLY A 620 -6.65 22.17 -18.57
CA GLY A 620 -7.46 23.39 -18.61
C GLY A 620 -7.11 24.33 -19.78
N THR A 621 -5.98 25.01 -19.75
CA THR A 621 -5.60 25.99 -20.83
C THR A 621 -5.14 25.32 -22.11
N ARG A 622 -4.66 24.07 -22.04
CA ARG A 622 -4.10 23.28 -23.16
C ARG A 622 -2.84 23.89 -23.79
N ASP A 623 -2.11 24.71 -23.04
CA ASP A 623 -0.84 25.24 -23.50
C ASP A 623 0.19 24.12 -23.63
N VAL A 624 0.93 24.10 -24.74
CA VAL A 624 1.96 23.07 -25.03
C VAL A 624 3.10 23.18 -24.02
N VAL A 625 3.55 22.03 -23.52
CA VAL A 625 4.62 21.92 -22.53
C VAL A 625 5.72 20.98 -23.07
N ASP A 626 6.86 21.55 -23.44
CA ASP A 626 8.03 20.78 -23.91
C ASP A 626 8.98 20.40 -22.76
N THR A 627 9.09 21.25 -21.75
CA THR A 627 9.90 21.06 -20.56
C THR A 627 9.03 21.31 -19.33
N VAL A 628 9.12 20.42 -18.37
CA VAL A 628 8.36 20.49 -17.12
C VAL A 628 9.27 20.98 -16.01
N THR A 629 8.96 22.14 -15.44
CA THR A 629 9.66 22.61 -14.23
C THR A 629 8.96 21.99 -13.02
N MET A 630 9.68 21.14 -12.29
CA MET A 630 9.23 20.54 -11.05
C MET A 630 9.83 21.32 -9.89
N GLY A 631 9.01 21.98 -9.08
CA GLY A 631 9.48 22.54 -7.80
C GLY A 631 9.93 21.45 -6.82
N PRO A 632 10.62 21.81 -5.73
CA PRO A 632 11.00 20.84 -4.69
C PRO A 632 9.76 20.07 -4.20
N PHE A 633 9.84 18.75 -4.23
CA PHE A 633 8.72 17.86 -3.89
C PHE A 633 7.40 18.20 -4.62
N GLY A 634 7.51 18.72 -5.84
CA GLY A 634 6.39 19.22 -6.64
C GLY A 634 5.62 18.13 -7.36
N ILE A 635 4.40 18.47 -7.77
CA ILE A 635 3.52 17.63 -8.58
C ILE A 635 3.18 18.38 -9.87
N ASN A 636 3.13 17.66 -10.98
CA ASN A 636 2.57 18.16 -12.22
C ASN A 636 1.61 17.14 -12.82
N VAL A 637 0.44 17.61 -13.22
CA VAL A 637 -0.55 16.84 -13.96
C VAL A 637 -0.72 17.47 -15.33
N LEU A 638 -0.42 16.72 -16.37
CA LEU A 638 -0.37 17.20 -17.74
C LEU A 638 -1.26 16.34 -18.64
N LEU A 639 -1.92 16.98 -19.57
CA LEU A 639 -2.68 16.33 -20.63
C LEU A 639 -1.73 15.75 -21.67
N ILE A 640 -1.86 14.47 -22.01
CA ILE A 640 -1.18 13.87 -23.16
C ILE A 640 -2.01 14.15 -24.42
N THR A 641 -1.44 14.89 -25.37
CA THR A 641 -2.05 15.23 -26.65
C THR A 641 -1.49 14.36 -27.78
N GLY A 642 -2.24 14.20 -28.88
CA GLY A 642 -1.85 13.36 -30.00
C GLY A 642 -2.18 11.87 -29.77
N HIS A 643 -1.93 11.07 -30.81
CA HIS A 643 -2.24 9.61 -30.82
C HIS A 643 -1.03 8.76 -30.52
#